data_05a75140518eee335a937dbb0f3abae6
#
_entry.id   05a75140518eee335a937dbb0f3abae6
#
_cell.length_a   1.000
_cell.length_b   1.000
_cell.length_c   1.000
_cell.angle_alpha   90.00
_cell.angle_beta   90.00
_cell.angle_gamma   90.00
#
_symmetry.space_group_name_H-M   'P 1'
#
loop_
_entity.id
_entity.type
_entity.pdbx_description
1 polymer ?
#
loop_
_entity_poly.entity_id
_entity_poly.type
_entity_poly.pdbx_seq_one_letter_code
_entity_poly.pdbx_strand_id
1 'polypeptide(L)'
;MSKSLVSSVRCASWSASFLLLSACAAPVAVRQLSLPQAYQQQSQSALNSKTPSATTLSILRRLNLLDTWRKNPTNALAQLRTMTQQHFYAQGLADQLFALSELSYLHARKTSNRAYFMAAALYAYAYLNPTATESEKPSAFDPHFRQACDLYMFGMTEAFGSPILQTTQQWALPFGTLSVNGTPQDFKWHDHPLTDLRPLARLSVSGFENVYSHMGLGEPVGGLPRLSQQERDSFQISDKLRVPLNLQLQFTMPRQQVLSPHVQATLTLTAMDTATHTVEGGPTPIPLQYNQTAARAVSLNETMDWSTEYKGFLDGRLFDQTQAPQLLTIDPHQYGHRPVVLVHGTASSAARWANMVNDLMEDPTIRQNYEFWFFSYATGNPIPYSALQLRRALQQAVKQLGGTQSDPALNQMTLIGHSQGGLLIKLLTINAGDTLWNGMVPRPLDSLKISQKYKDFLHEVLFPTPLPEVKSVVFISTPQHGSYLAGFSIAHMIGRMVTFPLTVTEATKAVLSSDPALRRLNMAPWRVGSVYGMSPRSAFMRTLATIPVTPDVTAHSIIPVLGSGALENADDGVVAYKSAHIPEARSELVVRHSGHSTQSNPITIAEVRRILLEQLQTQTPDEHITRQDITSMGGHYEPTQPAPLKATPPTPQAQGL
;
A
#
# COMPACT_ATOMS: atom_id res chain seq x y z
N MET A 1 -9.54 -30.51 81.82
CA MET A 1 -9.84 -29.11 81.42
C MET A 1 -8.57 -28.24 81.54
N SER A 2 -7.59 -28.38 80.66
CA SER A 2 -6.42 -27.45 80.68
C SER A 2 -5.61 -27.40 79.36
N LYS A 3 -6.29 -27.52 78.21
CA LYS A 3 -5.63 -27.40 76.88
C LYS A 3 -6.19 -26.34 75.95
N SER A 4 -7.21 -25.55 76.37
CA SER A 4 -7.89 -24.57 75.49
C SER A 4 -7.46 -23.10 75.74
N LEU A 5 -6.70 -22.80 76.79
CA LEU A 5 -6.32 -21.41 77.12
C LEU A 5 -4.98 -20.96 76.55
N VAL A 6 -4.13 -21.89 76.06
CA VAL A 6 -2.80 -21.53 75.49
C VAL A 6 -2.88 -21.20 73.99
N SER A 7 -3.96 -21.63 73.33
CA SER A 7 -4.13 -21.38 71.90
C SER A 7 -4.62 -19.96 71.57
N SER A 8 -5.42 -19.33 72.45
CA SER A 8 -5.98 -18.01 72.21
C SER A 8 -5.01 -16.83 72.45
N VAL A 9 -3.98 -17.03 73.28
CA VAL A 9 -2.95 -16.01 73.56
C VAL A 9 -1.91 -15.91 72.42
N ARG A 10 -1.65 -17.04 71.72
CA ARG A 10 -0.69 -17.01 70.56
C ARG A 10 -1.28 -16.41 69.31
N CYS A 11 -2.60 -16.50 69.08
CA CYS A 11 -3.20 -15.82 67.92
C CYS A 11 -3.34 -14.31 68.08
N ALA A 12 -3.57 -13.81 69.31
CA ALA A 12 -3.63 -12.39 69.58
C ALA A 12 -2.31 -11.66 69.45
N SER A 13 -1.17 -12.32 69.78
CA SER A 13 0.15 -11.74 69.61
C SER A 13 0.65 -11.68 68.17
N TRP A 14 0.18 -12.58 67.27
CA TRP A 14 0.49 -12.53 65.87
C TRP A 14 -0.30 -11.48 65.10
N SER A 15 -1.58 -11.23 65.48
CA SER A 15 -2.39 -10.17 64.89
C SER A 15 -1.92 -8.77 65.29
N ALA A 16 -1.42 -8.58 66.53
CA ALA A 16 -0.86 -7.31 66.94
C ALA A 16 0.52 -7.01 66.29
N SER A 17 1.31 -8.03 66.00
CA SER A 17 2.58 -7.86 65.27
C SER A 17 2.39 -7.54 63.77
N PHE A 18 1.32 -7.99 63.12
CA PHE A 18 1.00 -7.63 61.72
C PHE A 18 0.46 -6.20 61.60
N LEU A 19 -0.22 -5.69 62.62
CA LEU A 19 -0.72 -4.32 62.66
C LEU A 19 0.38 -3.28 62.92
N LEU A 20 1.48 -3.68 63.60
CA LEU A 20 2.62 -2.80 63.86
C LEU A 20 3.61 -2.71 62.67
N LEU A 21 3.62 -3.70 61.77
CA LEU A 21 4.45 -3.68 60.56
C LEU A 21 3.87 -2.77 59.44
N SER A 22 2.59 -2.38 59.52
CA SER A 22 1.96 -1.45 58.56
C SER A 22 2.26 0.02 58.88
N ALA A 23 2.85 0.33 60.00
CA ALA A 23 3.05 1.70 60.51
C ALA A 23 4.40 2.33 60.14
N CYS A 24 5.31 1.59 59.48
CA CYS A 24 6.66 2.06 59.16
C CYS A 24 6.91 2.21 57.65
N ALA A 25 5.85 2.40 56.82
CA ALA A 25 6.06 2.82 55.43
C ALA A 25 6.51 4.29 55.46
N ALA A 26 7.68 4.59 54.96
CA ALA A 26 8.16 5.97 54.83
C ALA A 26 7.15 6.78 54.04
N PRO A 27 6.75 7.98 54.52
CA PRO A 27 5.75 8.81 53.81
C PRO A 27 6.19 9.23 52.42
N VAL A 28 7.48 9.15 52.13
CA VAL A 28 8.09 9.32 50.80
C VAL A 28 9.06 8.15 50.58
N ALA A 29 8.84 7.41 49.53
CA ALA A 29 9.71 6.28 49.13
C ALA A 29 10.15 6.42 47.66
N VAL A 30 11.38 6.04 47.38
CA VAL A 30 11.95 5.96 46.04
C VAL A 30 12.29 4.52 45.72
N ARG A 31 11.82 4.04 44.56
CA ARG A 31 12.14 2.71 44.06
C ARG A 31 12.67 2.81 42.66
N GLN A 32 13.78 2.14 42.36
CA GLN A 32 14.27 2.02 41.01
C GLN A 32 13.39 1.06 40.20
N LEU A 33 12.97 1.50 39.01
CA LEU A 33 12.21 0.70 38.07
C LEU A 33 13.12 0.11 37.00
N SER A 34 12.73 -1.00 36.39
CA SER A 34 13.32 -1.45 35.15
C SER A 34 13.00 -0.46 34.01
N LEU A 35 13.80 -0.45 32.93
CA LEU A 35 13.55 0.44 31.77
C LEU A 35 12.15 0.27 31.17
N PRO A 36 11.63 -0.95 30.92
CA PRO A 36 10.26 -1.13 30.42
C PRO A 36 9.19 -0.57 31.37
N GLN A 37 9.36 -0.76 32.70
CA GLN A 37 8.41 -0.23 33.69
C GLN A 37 8.45 1.30 33.75
N ALA A 38 9.64 1.90 33.68
CA ALA A 38 9.77 3.36 33.64
C ALA A 38 9.13 3.96 32.38
N TYR A 39 9.38 3.34 31.21
CA TYR A 39 8.75 3.75 29.96
C TYR A 39 7.23 3.57 29.99
N GLN A 40 6.72 2.44 30.46
CA GLN A 40 5.29 2.20 30.62
C GLN A 40 4.62 3.23 31.52
N GLN A 41 5.29 3.64 32.63
CA GLN A 41 4.77 4.67 33.50
C GLN A 41 4.74 6.05 32.83
N GLN A 42 5.76 6.40 32.06
CA GLN A 42 5.83 7.68 31.31
C GLN A 42 4.84 7.73 30.14
N SER A 43 4.63 6.62 29.45
CA SER A 43 3.72 6.51 28.29
C SER A 43 2.27 6.15 28.66
N GLN A 44 1.94 6.09 29.94
CA GLN A 44 0.60 5.78 30.39
C GLN A 44 -0.42 6.81 29.92
N SER A 45 -1.46 6.31 29.22
CA SER A 45 -2.58 7.14 28.72
C SER A 45 -3.88 6.35 28.72
N ALA A 46 -5.00 7.01 28.44
CA ALA A 46 -6.29 6.36 28.27
C ALA A 46 -6.32 5.26 27.20
N LEU A 47 -5.40 5.28 26.25
CA LEU A 47 -5.34 4.31 25.14
C LEU A 47 -4.71 2.97 25.56
N ASN A 48 -3.72 2.98 26.44
CA ASN A 48 -3.01 1.79 26.89
C ASN A 48 -3.26 1.40 28.35
N SER A 49 -4.06 2.20 29.10
CA SER A 49 -4.37 1.97 30.51
C SER A 49 -5.88 2.08 30.76
N LYS A 50 -6.33 1.56 31.91
CA LYS A 50 -7.67 1.76 32.45
C LYS A 50 -7.73 2.94 33.41
N THR A 51 -6.60 3.56 33.72
CA THR A 51 -6.48 4.69 34.63
C THR A 51 -5.93 5.90 33.88
N PRO A 52 -6.27 7.11 34.31
CA PRO A 52 -5.75 8.34 33.71
C PRO A 52 -4.22 8.44 33.80
N SER A 53 -3.62 9.24 32.95
CA SER A 53 -2.21 9.60 32.99
C SER A 53 -1.84 10.32 34.31
N ALA A 54 -0.55 10.36 34.61
CA ALA A 54 -0.04 11.04 35.82
C ALA A 54 -0.43 12.52 35.84
N THR A 55 -0.39 13.19 34.68
CA THR A 55 -0.79 14.61 34.51
C THR A 55 -2.25 14.82 34.82
N THR A 56 -3.12 14.01 34.23
CA THR A 56 -4.59 14.08 34.50
C THR A 56 -4.91 13.78 35.97
N LEU A 57 -4.24 12.81 36.58
CA LEU A 57 -4.38 12.52 38.00
C LEU A 57 -3.95 13.71 38.88
N SER A 58 -2.88 14.43 38.49
CA SER A 58 -2.44 15.64 39.19
C SER A 58 -3.48 16.74 39.12
N ILE A 59 -4.09 16.94 37.96
CA ILE A 59 -5.20 17.91 37.78
C ILE A 59 -6.39 17.55 38.67
N LEU A 60 -6.81 16.28 38.65
CA LEU A 60 -7.91 15.82 39.50
C LEU A 60 -7.65 16.03 41.01
N ARG A 61 -6.39 15.83 41.47
CA ARG A 61 -6.00 16.09 42.86
C ARG A 61 -5.99 17.57 43.17
N ARG A 62 -5.36 18.40 42.32
CA ARG A 62 -5.28 19.86 42.53
C ARG A 62 -6.65 20.53 42.57
N LEU A 63 -7.62 20.00 41.77
CA LEU A 63 -8.99 20.53 41.73
C LEU A 63 -9.93 19.78 42.69
N ASN A 64 -9.41 18.90 43.56
CA ASN A 64 -10.19 18.10 44.49
C ASN A 64 -11.31 17.26 43.83
N LEU A 65 -11.07 16.78 42.60
CA LEU A 65 -12.02 15.99 41.80
C LEU A 65 -11.73 14.49 41.79
N LEU A 66 -10.60 14.02 42.38
CA LEU A 66 -10.20 12.62 42.28
C LEU A 66 -11.22 11.65 42.85
N ASP A 67 -11.77 11.92 44.01
CA ASP A 67 -12.77 11.06 44.63
C ASP A 67 -14.13 11.14 43.92
N THR A 68 -14.47 12.32 43.38
CA THR A 68 -15.64 12.47 42.51
C THR A 68 -15.48 11.65 41.23
N TRP A 69 -14.30 11.67 40.61
CA TRP A 69 -14.02 10.84 39.45
C TRP A 69 -14.18 9.33 39.73
N ARG A 70 -13.69 8.87 40.86
CA ARG A 70 -13.80 7.45 41.26
C ARG A 70 -15.22 6.99 41.48
N LYS A 71 -16.05 7.86 42.09
CA LYS A 71 -17.44 7.54 42.49
C LYS A 71 -18.46 7.86 41.39
N ASN A 72 -18.30 8.98 40.73
CA ASN A 72 -19.22 9.48 39.70
C ASN A 72 -18.42 10.23 38.58
N PRO A 73 -17.93 9.49 37.58
CA PRO A 73 -17.15 10.06 36.49
C PRO A 73 -17.85 11.18 35.70
N THR A 74 -19.16 11.04 35.47
CA THR A 74 -19.94 12.03 34.73
C THR A 74 -19.99 13.36 35.46
N ASN A 75 -20.20 13.33 36.80
CA ASN A 75 -20.19 14.53 37.62
C ASN A 75 -18.80 15.17 37.68
N ALA A 76 -17.75 14.36 37.79
CA ALA A 76 -16.37 14.87 37.76
C ALA A 76 -16.03 15.58 36.43
N LEU A 77 -16.45 15.01 35.29
CA LEU A 77 -16.30 15.62 33.97
C LEU A 77 -17.08 16.95 33.88
N ALA A 78 -18.30 17.00 34.36
CA ALA A 78 -19.10 18.22 34.36
C ALA A 78 -18.46 19.33 35.21
N GLN A 79 -17.99 18.99 36.44
CA GLN A 79 -17.30 19.93 37.32
C GLN A 79 -15.98 20.40 36.73
N LEU A 80 -15.15 19.51 36.21
CA LEU A 80 -13.88 19.88 35.55
C LEU A 80 -14.13 20.84 34.39
N ARG A 81 -15.13 20.55 33.54
CA ARG A 81 -15.52 21.42 32.44
C ARG A 81 -15.94 22.81 32.90
N THR A 82 -16.79 22.90 33.95
CA THR A 82 -17.22 24.17 34.50
C THR A 82 -16.04 24.98 35.05
N MET A 83 -15.13 24.33 35.78
CA MET A 83 -13.91 24.98 36.28
C MET A 83 -13.00 25.46 35.14
N THR A 84 -12.83 24.66 34.09
CA THR A 84 -12.09 25.00 32.87
C THR A 84 -12.70 26.24 32.19
N GLN A 85 -14.02 26.32 32.12
CA GLN A 85 -14.74 27.43 31.52
C GLN A 85 -14.57 28.72 32.36
N GLN A 86 -14.66 28.62 33.69
CA GLN A 86 -14.48 29.75 34.59
C GLN A 86 -13.04 30.31 34.56
N HIS A 87 -12.05 29.47 34.32
CA HIS A 87 -10.63 29.82 34.30
C HIS A 87 -10.03 29.87 32.88
N PHE A 88 -10.84 30.17 31.89
CA PHE A 88 -10.45 30.12 30.47
C PHE A 88 -9.16 30.89 30.14
N TYR A 89 -8.94 32.01 30.79
CA TYR A 89 -7.73 32.86 30.57
C TYR A 89 -6.59 32.57 31.56
N ALA A 90 -6.77 31.59 32.46
CA ALA A 90 -5.73 31.23 33.42
C ALA A 90 -4.72 30.25 32.85
N GLN A 91 -3.56 30.12 33.47
CA GLN A 91 -2.58 29.10 33.14
C GLN A 91 -3.14 27.69 33.42
N GLY A 92 -2.79 26.72 32.57
CA GLY A 92 -3.20 25.34 32.69
C GLY A 92 -4.48 24.97 31.91
N LEU A 93 -4.97 25.84 31.05
CA LEU A 93 -6.12 25.56 30.18
C LEU A 93 -5.84 24.36 29.27
N ALA A 94 -4.65 24.31 28.65
CA ALA A 94 -4.26 23.20 27.77
C ALA A 94 -4.29 21.86 28.53
N ASP A 95 -3.69 21.80 29.71
CA ASP A 95 -3.67 20.60 30.54
C ASP A 95 -5.10 20.14 30.94
N GLN A 96 -5.99 21.08 31.23
CA GLN A 96 -7.38 20.78 31.59
C GLN A 96 -8.16 20.24 30.38
N LEU A 97 -7.93 20.79 29.17
CA LEU A 97 -8.52 20.27 27.94
C LEU A 97 -8.02 18.86 27.61
N PHE A 98 -6.73 18.60 27.80
CA PHE A 98 -6.15 17.27 27.68
C PHE A 98 -6.80 16.31 28.70
N ALA A 99 -6.94 16.70 29.96
CA ALA A 99 -7.59 15.91 30.99
C ALA A 99 -9.06 15.61 30.65
N LEU A 100 -9.82 16.61 30.15
CA LEU A 100 -11.19 16.42 29.69
C LEU A 100 -11.27 15.40 28.54
N SER A 101 -10.33 15.46 27.59
CA SER A 101 -10.24 14.48 26.51
C SER A 101 -9.98 13.07 27.04
N GLU A 102 -8.94 12.92 27.86
CA GLU A 102 -8.53 11.61 28.39
C GLU A 102 -9.61 10.96 29.26
N LEU A 103 -10.21 11.74 30.18
CA LEU A 103 -11.26 11.26 31.07
C LEU A 103 -12.55 10.90 30.29
N SER A 104 -12.91 11.71 29.29
CA SER A 104 -14.05 11.40 28.40
C SER A 104 -13.82 10.09 27.66
N TYR A 105 -12.62 9.85 27.13
CA TYR A 105 -12.27 8.63 26.44
C TYR A 105 -12.33 7.40 27.39
N LEU A 106 -11.78 7.51 28.61
CA LEU A 106 -11.84 6.45 29.61
C LEU A 106 -13.28 6.11 30.02
N HIS A 107 -14.11 7.14 30.22
CA HIS A 107 -15.51 6.95 30.54
C HIS A 107 -16.28 6.31 29.37
N ALA A 108 -16.02 6.78 28.13
CA ALA A 108 -16.59 6.21 26.91
C ALA A 108 -16.25 4.72 26.75
N ARG A 109 -15.00 4.33 26.95
CA ARG A 109 -14.56 2.92 26.90
C ARG A 109 -15.27 2.04 27.92
N LYS A 110 -15.52 2.56 29.13
CA LYS A 110 -16.21 1.82 30.18
C LYS A 110 -17.71 1.65 29.91
N THR A 111 -18.32 2.64 29.25
CA THR A 111 -19.78 2.71 29.05
C THR A 111 -20.21 2.42 27.61
N SER A 112 -19.26 2.29 26.68
CA SER A 112 -19.48 2.18 25.22
C SER A 112 -20.34 3.33 24.67
N ASN A 113 -20.22 4.53 25.26
CA ASN A 113 -21.05 5.67 24.92
C ASN A 113 -20.35 6.54 23.85
N ARG A 114 -20.92 6.55 22.65
CA ARG A 114 -20.41 7.30 21.49
C ARG A 114 -20.30 8.80 21.72
N ALA A 115 -21.21 9.40 22.48
CA ALA A 115 -21.19 10.82 22.80
C ALA A 115 -19.92 11.24 23.56
N TYR A 116 -19.43 10.39 24.46
CA TYR A 116 -18.19 10.65 25.18
C TYR A 116 -16.94 10.39 24.35
N PHE A 117 -16.97 9.47 23.40
CA PHE A 117 -15.88 9.33 22.41
C PHE A 117 -15.78 10.57 21.53
N MET A 118 -16.92 11.10 21.05
CA MET A 118 -16.94 12.35 20.29
C MET A 118 -16.44 13.51 21.15
N ALA A 119 -16.89 13.63 22.41
CA ALA A 119 -16.41 14.66 23.32
C ALA A 119 -14.88 14.58 23.53
N ALA A 120 -14.33 13.36 23.66
CA ALA A 120 -12.88 13.17 23.78
C ALA A 120 -12.13 13.69 22.56
N ALA A 121 -12.62 13.39 21.34
CA ALA A 121 -12.05 13.90 20.11
C ALA A 121 -12.10 15.44 20.03
N LEU A 122 -13.24 16.04 20.36
CA LEU A 122 -13.38 17.51 20.32
C LEU A 122 -12.47 18.23 21.33
N TYR A 123 -12.32 17.71 22.54
CA TYR A 123 -11.38 18.25 23.53
C TYR A 123 -9.93 18.07 23.09
N ALA A 124 -9.57 16.94 22.49
CA ALA A 124 -8.24 16.72 21.94
C ALA A 124 -7.93 17.71 20.81
N TYR A 125 -8.89 17.92 19.90
CA TYR A 125 -8.74 18.93 18.83
C TYR A 125 -8.53 20.34 19.41
N ALA A 126 -9.30 20.72 20.43
CA ALA A 126 -9.17 22.01 21.09
C ALA A 126 -7.82 22.18 21.83
N TYR A 127 -7.29 21.10 22.40
CA TYR A 127 -5.93 21.09 22.97
C TYR A 127 -4.89 21.37 21.89
N LEU A 128 -4.96 20.67 20.75
CA LEU A 128 -3.98 20.70 19.67
C LEU A 128 -3.99 22.03 18.86
N ASN A 129 -5.16 22.68 18.77
CA ASN A 129 -5.37 23.83 17.89
C ASN A 129 -5.76 25.10 18.66
N PRO A 130 -4.82 25.70 19.47
CA PRO A 130 -5.02 27.01 20.03
C PRO A 130 -5.06 28.06 18.91
N THR A 131 -5.78 29.15 19.12
CA THR A 131 -5.72 30.32 18.23
C THR A 131 -4.36 31.03 18.31
N ALA A 132 -4.04 31.82 17.30
CA ALA A 132 -2.74 32.53 17.26
C ALA A 132 -2.50 33.46 18.48
N THR A 133 -3.57 33.95 19.08
CA THR A 133 -3.55 34.88 20.23
C THR A 133 -3.49 34.18 21.60
N GLU A 134 -3.71 32.84 21.63
CA GLU A 134 -3.66 32.08 22.88
C GLU A 134 -2.23 31.76 23.29
N SER A 135 -1.92 31.93 24.59
CA SER A 135 -0.56 31.81 25.11
C SER A 135 -0.05 30.38 25.26
N GLU A 136 -0.93 29.44 25.55
CA GLU A 136 -0.57 28.04 25.81
C GLU A 136 -0.63 27.21 24.51
N LYS A 137 0.52 27.08 23.85
CA LYS A 137 0.68 26.28 22.64
C LYS A 137 1.33 24.93 23.01
N PRO A 138 0.70 23.78 22.74
CA PRO A 138 1.32 22.49 23.01
C PRO A 138 2.60 22.34 22.21
N SER A 139 3.66 21.87 22.86
CA SER A 139 4.92 21.55 22.19
C SER A 139 4.82 20.21 21.46
N ALA A 140 5.33 20.13 20.24
CA ALA A 140 5.44 18.86 19.51
C ALA A 140 6.36 17.83 20.23
N PHE A 141 7.21 18.30 21.16
CA PHE A 141 8.06 17.44 22.00
C PHE A 141 7.36 16.95 23.27
N ASP A 142 6.16 17.46 23.58
CA ASP A 142 5.37 16.97 24.70
C ASP A 142 4.70 15.65 24.30
N PRO A 143 4.88 14.54 25.05
CA PRO A 143 4.18 13.29 24.79
C PRO A 143 2.66 13.43 24.71
N HIS A 144 2.05 14.39 25.42
CA HIS A 144 0.63 14.68 25.35
C HIS A 144 0.18 15.19 23.98
N PHE A 145 1.07 15.82 23.20
CA PHE A 145 0.76 16.24 21.84
C PHE A 145 0.39 15.02 20.96
N ARG A 146 1.24 13.99 20.94
CA ARG A 146 0.96 12.76 20.20
C ARG A 146 -0.25 12.03 20.79
N GLN A 147 -0.35 11.94 22.10
CA GLN A 147 -1.49 11.30 22.77
C GLN A 147 -2.81 12.00 22.43
N ALA A 148 -2.83 13.33 22.31
CA ALA A 148 -4.01 14.07 21.88
C ALA A 148 -4.39 13.79 20.41
N CYS A 149 -3.42 13.68 19.50
CA CYS A 149 -3.69 13.22 18.12
C CYS A 149 -4.32 11.83 18.11
N ASP A 150 -3.81 10.91 18.94
CA ASP A 150 -4.35 9.55 19.06
C ASP A 150 -5.74 9.53 19.71
N LEU A 151 -5.99 10.34 20.74
CA LEU A 151 -7.33 10.48 21.37
C LEU A 151 -8.34 11.08 20.40
N TYR A 152 -7.91 12.02 19.54
CA TYR A 152 -8.76 12.53 18.46
C TYR A 152 -9.10 11.42 17.48
N MET A 153 -8.11 10.75 16.92
CA MET A 153 -8.28 9.69 15.94
C MET A 153 -9.17 8.55 16.46
N PHE A 154 -8.81 7.93 17.59
CA PHE A 154 -9.59 6.82 18.15
C PHE A 154 -10.94 7.27 18.70
N GLY A 155 -11.04 8.51 19.19
CA GLY A 155 -12.32 9.11 19.57
C GLY A 155 -13.29 9.21 18.39
N MET A 156 -12.80 9.67 17.23
CA MET A 156 -13.56 9.74 15.98
C MET A 156 -13.94 8.33 15.48
N THR A 157 -12.99 7.38 15.47
CA THR A 157 -13.23 5.98 15.07
C THR A 157 -14.37 5.37 15.86
N GLU A 158 -14.34 5.48 17.19
CA GLU A 158 -15.35 4.87 18.08
C GLU A 158 -16.69 5.64 18.05
N ALA A 159 -16.65 6.95 17.85
CA ALA A 159 -17.85 7.76 17.74
C ALA A 159 -18.62 7.46 16.45
N PHE A 160 -17.97 7.49 15.31
CA PHE A 160 -18.60 7.23 14.02
C PHE A 160 -18.94 5.75 13.83
N GLY A 161 -18.09 4.84 14.29
CA GLY A 161 -18.22 3.40 14.03
C GLY A 161 -17.84 3.05 12.57
N SER A 162 -18.20 1.84 12.14
CA SER A 162 -17.86 1.34 10.81
C SER A 162 -19.05 0.62 10.17
N PRO A 163 -19.39 0.93 8.91
CA PRO A 163 -18.86 1.99 8.06
C PRO A 163 -19.43 3.38 8.43
N ILE A 164 -18.73 4.44 8.03
CA ILE A 164 -19.24 5.83 8.15
C ILE A 164 -20.09 6.10 6.91
N LEU A 165 -21.36 5.68 6.96
CA LEU A 165 -22.26 5.80 5.80
C LEU A 165 -22.93 7.17 5.70
N GLN A 166 -23.26 7.75 6.85
CA GLN A 166 -23.87 9.07 6.95
C GLN A 166 -23.33 9.75 8.20
N THR A 167 -22.91 10.98 8.07
CA THR A 167 -22.69 11.82 9.24
C THR A 167 -24.03 12.40 9.66
N THR A 168 -24.46 12.08 10.88
CA THR A 168 -25.60 12.77 11.47
C THR A 168 -25.23 14.25 11.57
N GLN A 169 -26.01 15.13 10.98
CA GLN A 169 -25.75 16.59 11.02
C GLN A 169 -25.81 17.15 12.46
N GLN A 170 -26.43 16.45 13.38
CA GLN A 170 -26.48 16.80 14.80
C GLN A 170 -26.14 15.60 15.68
N TRP A 171 -25.25 15.83 16.63
CA TRP A 171 -24.81 14.85 17.63
C TRP A 171 -25.12 15.34 19.02
N ALA A 172 -25.70 14.51 19.84
CA ALA A 172 -25.79 14.77 21.28
C ALA A 172 -24.40 14.60 21.91
N LEU A 173 -23.95 15.60 22.66
CA LEU A 173 -22.74 15.55 23.47
C LEU A 173 -23.11 15.47 24.95
N PRO A 174 -22.21 14.99 25.84
CA PRO A 174 -22.46 15.01 27.29
C PRO A 174 -22.71 16.39 27.86
N PHE A 175 -22.37 17.44 27.11
CA PHE A 175 -22.44 18.84 27.54
C PHE A 175 -23.26 19.73 26.58
N GLY A 176 -23.95 19.14 25.62
CA GLY A 176 -24.75 19.93 24.67
C GLY A 176 -24.91 19.24 23.31
N THR A 177 -24.69 19.97 22.24
CA THR A 177 -24.85 19.47 20.86
C THR A 177 -23.68 19.83 19.98
N LEU A 178 -23.35 18.95 19.04
CA LEU A 178 -22.45 19.21 17.92
C LEU A 178 -23.29 19.26 16.65
N SER A 179 -23.19 20.36 15.91
CA SER A 179 -23.73 20.48 14.55
C SER A 179 -22.58 20.34 13.54
N VAL A 180 -22.73 19.44 12.58
CA VAL A 180 -21.72 19.16 11.55
C VAL A 180 -22.22 19.66 10.21
N ASN A 181 -21.44 20.53 9.58
CA ASN A 181 -21.68 21.00 8.22
C ASN A 181 -20.89 20.13 7.22
N GLY A 182 -21.52 19.80 6.10
CA GLY A 182 -20.95 18.92 5.07
C GLY A 182 -21.27 17.44 5.29
N THR A 183 -21.29 16.71 4.20
CA THR A 183 -21.49 15.26 4.16
C THR A 183 -20.35 14.61 3.36
N PRO A 184 -20.07 13.31 3.53
CA PRO A 184 -19.07 12.63 2.72
C PRO A 184 -19.33 12.72 1.21
N GLN A 185 -20.60 12.78 0.80
CA GLN A 185 -20.99 12.89 -0.62
C GLN A 185 -20.64 14.24 -1.27
N ASP A 186 -20.38 15.29 -0.48
CA ASP A 186 -19.95 16.60 -0.98
C ASP A 186 -18.50 16.58 -1.46
N PHE A 187 -17.74 15.56 -1.07
CA PHE A 187 -16.35 15.40 -1.46
C PHE A 187 -16.21 14.48 -2.67
N LYS A 188 -15.35 14.91 -3.58
CA LYS A 188 -14.99 14.14 -4.77
C LYS A 188 -13.51 13.84 -4.77
N TRP A 189 -13.17 12.66 -5.24
CA TRP A 189 -11.82 12.27 -5.57
C TRP A 189 -11.74 12.06 -7.07
N HIS A 190 -10.93 12.88 -7.77
CA HIS A 190 -10.86 12.90 -9.25
C HIS A 190 -12.26 12.87 -9.90
N ASP A 191 -13.13 13.82 -9.49
CA ASP A 191 -14.54 13.95 -9.91
C ASP A 191 -15.50 12.82 -9.49
N HIS A 192 -15.02 11.78 -8.81
CA HIS A 192 -15.88 10.71 -8.29
C HIS A 192 -16.36 11.02 -6.86
N PRO A 193 -17.69 11.10 -6.64
CA PRO A 193 -18.21 11.23 -5.29
C PRO A 193 -17.78 10.05 -4.40
N LEU A 194 -17.38 10.36 -3.17
CA LEU A 194 -16.96 9.34 -2.20
C LEU A 194 -18.16 8.76 -1.47
N THR A 195 -18.14 7.45 -1.29
CA THR A 195 -19.16 6.69 -0.56
C THR A 195 -18.49 5.69 0.38
N ASP A 196 -19.23 5.12 1.31
CA ASP A 196 -18.80 4.03 2.18
C ASP A 196 -17.39 4.26 2.77
N LEU A 197 -17.27 5.28 3.62
CA LEU A 197 -16.04 5.57 4.35
C LEU A 197 -15.81 4.51 5.44
N ARG A 198 -14.67 3.82 5.36
CA ARG A 198 -14.27 2.79 6.32
C ARG A 198 -13.12 3.27 7.19
N PRO A 199 -13.26 3.32 8.52
CA PRO A 199 -12.15 3.61 9.43
C PRO A 199 -11.01 2.61 9.29
N LEU A 200 -9.76 3.10 9.24
CA LEU A 200 -8.56 2.28 9.07
C LEU A 200 -7.69 2.21 10.33
N ALA A 201 -7.94 3.08 11.33
CA ALA A 201 -7.09 3.23 12.51
C ALA A 201 -6.93 1.93 13.34
N ARG A 202 -7.90 1.03 13.29
CA ARG A 202 -7.90 -0.23 14.07
C ARG A 202 -7.62 -1.47 13.24
N LEU A 203 -7.21 -1.32 11.97
CA LEU A 203 -6.94 -2.46 11.12
C LEU A 203 -5.48 -2.93 11.30
N SER A 204 -5.33 -4.23 11.50
CA SER A 204 -4.04 -4.91 11.38
C SER A 204 -3.91 -5.44 9.97
N VAL A 205 -2.82 -5.09 9.32
CA VAL A 205 -2.50 -5.54 7.96
C VAL A 205 -1.50 -6.68 8.03
N SER A 206 -1.73 -7.72 7.24
CA SER A 206 -0.81 -8.85 7.05
C SER A 206 -0.67 -9.15 5.56
N GLY A 207 0.43 -9.78 5.16
CA GLY A 207 0.71 -10.13 3.77
C GLY A 207 1.48 -9.07 2.98
N PHE A 208 1.65 -7.87 3.51
CA PHE A 208 2.61 -6.89 3.03
C PHE A 208 3.89 -6.95 3.86
N GLU A 209 5.04 -6.82 3.21
CA GLU A 209 6.35 -6.76 3.90
C GLU A 209 6.55 -5.40 4.56
N ASN A 210 6.08 -4.32 3.93
CA ASN A 210 6.12 -2.96 4.43
C ASN A 210 4.71 -2.43 4.68
N VAL A 211 4.52 -1.78 5.83
CA VAL A 211 3.26 -1.13 6.20
C VAL A 211 3.52 0.38 6.32
N TYR A 212 2.91 1.14 5.43
CA TYR A 212 3.05 2.58 5.37
C TYR A 212 1.85 3.28 6.00
N SER A 213 2.15 4.22 6.88
CA SER A 213 1.18 5.11 7.49
C SER A 213 1.85 6.45 7.81
N HIS A 214 1.13 7.54 7.62
CA HIS A 214 1.58 8.88 8.03
C HIS A 214 0.92 9.24 9.34
N MET A 215 1.74 9.50 10.35
CA MET A 215 1.27 9.91 11.68
C MET A 215 0.95 11.40 11.69
N GLY A 216 -0.21 11.76 12.25
CA GLY A 216 -0.66 13.14 12.28
C GLY A 216 -1.98 13.32 13.00
N LEU A 217 -2.77 14.29 12.55
CA LEU A 217 -4.12 14.58 13.04
C LEU A 217 -5.17 14.12 12.01
N GLY A 218 -6.28 13.60 12.49
CA GLY A 218 -7.41 13.13 11.68
C GLY A 218 -7.68 11.65 11.84
N GLU A 219 -8.81 11.22 11.33
CA GLU A 219 -9.19 9.81 11.23
C GLU A 219 -8.76 9.27 9.86
N PRO A 220 -7.86 8.28 9.79
CA PRO A 220 -7.53 7.64 8.53
C PRO A 220 -8.70 6.77 8.07
N VAL A 221 -9.25 7.06 6.90
CA VAL A 221 -10.38 6.32 6.34
C VAL A 221 -10.08 5.86 4.91
N GLY A 222 -10.67 4.74 4.51
CA GLY A 222 -10.70 4.26 3.14
C GLY A 222 -12.05 4.60 2.51
N GLY A 223 -12.06 5.53 1.56
CA GLY A 223 -13.26 5.93 0.84
C GLY A 223 -13.47 5.16 -0.45
N LEU A 224 -14.71 4.78 -0.76
CA LEU A 224 -15.07 4.12 -2.00
C LEU A 224 -15.52 5.16 -3.04
N PRO A 225 -14.81 5.37 -4.15
CA PRO A 225 -15.28 6.25 -5.21
C PRO A 225 -16.47 5.62 -5.96
N ARG A 226 -17.48 6.42 -6.25
CA ARG A 226 -18.63 6.00 -7.05
C ARG A 226 -18.30 6.14 -8.53
N LEU A 227 -17.99 5.04 -9.18
CA LEU A 227 -17.76 4.98 -10.62
C LEU A 227 -19.09 4.94 -11.38
N SER A 228 -19.14 5.55 -12.57
CA SER A 228 -20.23 5.41 -13.52
C SER A 228 -20.28 3.98 -14.10
N GLN A 229 -21.41 3.57 -14.66
CA GLN A 229 -21.51 2.26 -15.33
C GLN A 229 -20.55 2.18 -16.53
N GLN A 230 -20.40 3.25 -17.28
CA GLN A 230 -19.51 3.32 -18.43
C GLN A 230 -18.03 3.13 -18.02
N GLU A 231 -17.59 3.70 -16.90
CA GLU A 231 -16.23 3.51 -16.36
C GLU A 231 -16.01 2.06 -15.89
N ARG A 232 -17.00 1.46 -15.22
CA ARG A 232 -16.94 0.06 -14.83
C ARG A 232 -16.88 -0.92 -16.01
N ASP A 233 -17.56 -0.60 -17.10
CA ASP A 233 -17.62 -1.45 -18.30
C ASP A 233 -16.44 -1.22 -19.24
N SER A 234 -15.82 -0.03 -19.22
CA SER A 234 -14.78 0.35 -20.17
C SER A 234 -13.37 -0.07 -19.72
N PHE A 235 -13.03 0.17 -18.47
CA PHE A 235 -11.73 -0.14 -17.91
C PHE A 235 -11.98 -0.65 -16.50
N GLN A 236 -11.64 -1.89 -16.22
CA GLN A 236 -12.08 -2.54 -14.99
C GLN A 236 -11.32 -1.98 -13.77
N ILE A 237 -11.71 -0.78 -13.36
CA ILE A 237 -11.38 -0.33 -12.00
C ILE A 237 -12.18 -1.20 -11.05
N SER A 238 -11.52 -1.74 -10.04
CA SER A 238 -12.21 -2.49 -9.00
C SER A 238 -13.29 -1.59 -8.36
N ASP A 239 -14.54 -2.05 -8.36
CA ASP A 239 -15.65 -1.39 -7.66
C ASP A 239 -15.49 -1.39 -6.12
N LYS A 240 -14.41 -1.96 -5.63
CA LYS A 240 -14.04 -2.06 -4.20
C LYS A 240 -12.75 -1.33 -3.87
N LEU A 241 -12.26 -0.47 -4.78
CA LEU A 241 -11.10 0.36 -4.54
C LEU A 241 -11.34 1.31 -3.35
N ARG A 242 -10.43 1.30 -2.38
CA ARG A 242 -10.45 2.20 -1.22
C ARG A 242 -9.35 3.24 -1.34
N VAL A 243 -9.75 4.47 -1.53
CA VAL A 243 -8.82 5.61 -1.56
C VAL A 243 -8.41 5.97 -0.13
N PRO A 244 -7.11 6.11 0.18
CA PRO A 244 -6.66 6.56 1.50
C PRO A 244 -6.99 8.04 1.69
N LEU A 245 -7.81 8.34 2.70
CA LEU A 245 -8.30 9.68 3.02
C LEU A 245 -8.02 10.00 4.49
N ASN A 246 -7.94 11.28 4.78
CA ASN A 246 -7.99 11.85 6.12
C ASN A 246 -9.37 12.49 6.34
N LEU A 247 -10.05 12.12 7.42
CA LEU A 247 -11.32 12.71 7.82
C LEU A 247 -11.12 13.56 9.07
N GLN A 248 -11.60 14.79 9.02
CA GLN A 248 -11.56 15.70 10.16
C GLN A 248 -12.91 16.39 10.40
N LEU A 249 -13.13 16.73 11.66
CA LEU A 249 -14.08 17.74 12.09
C LEU A 249 -13.29 18.98 12.48
N GLN A 250 -13.37 20.02 11.69
CA GLN A 250 -12.69 21.31 11.91
C GLN A 250 -13.68 22.33 12.44
N PHE A 251 -13.27 23.15 13.41
CA PHE A 251 -14.08 24.23 13.94
C PHE A 251 -13.21 25.40 14.37
N THR A 252 -13.74 26.61 14.18
CA THR A 252 -13.06 27.85 14.51
C THR A 252 -13.03 28.08 16.02
N MET A 253 -12.04 28.80 16.54
CA MET A 253 -11.88 29.06 17.98
C MET A 253 -12.10 27.81 18.85
N PRO A 254 -11.33 26.73 18.66
CA PRO A 254 -11.66 25.40 19.17
C PRO A 254 -11.85 25.36 20.68
N ARG A 255 -11.01 26.07 21.43
CA ARG A 255 -11.05 26.11 22.90
C ARG A 255 -12.31 26.76 23.44
N GLN A 256 -12.79 27.82 22.77
CA GLN A 256 -14.04 28.48 23.15
C GLN A 256 -15.26 27.63 22.80
N GLN A 257 -15.29 27.12 21.57
CA GLN A 257 -16.44 26.35 21.11
C GLN A 257 -16.63 25.05 21.90
N VAL A 258 -15.55 24.31 22.20
CA VAL A 258 -15.67 23.05 22.95
C VAL A 258 -16.17 23.27 24.40
N LEU A 259 -15.99 24.46 24.93
CA LEU A 259 -16.53 24.85 26.24
C LEU A 259 -17.93 25.49 26.16
N SER A 260 -18.47 25.74 24.97
CA SER A 260 -19.86 26.15 24.73
C SER A 260 -20.81 24.94 24.73
N PRO A 261 -22.10 25.12 25.01
CA PRO A 261 -23.07 24.03 24.89
C PRO A 261 -23.37 23.64 23.43
N HIS A 262 -22.97 24.47 22.48
CA HIS A 262 -23.17 24.24 21.04
C HIS A 262 -21.83 24.34 20.30
N VAL A 263 -21.41 23.21 19.71
CA VAL A 263 -20.23 23.15 18.86
C VAL A 263 -20.67 23.09 17.40
N GLN A 264 -20.04 23.92 16.56
CA GLN A 264 -20.27 23.87 15.10
C GLN A 264 -18.97 23.46 14.43
N ALA A 265 -19.00 22.31 13.74
CA ALA A 265 -17.84 21.80 13.02
C ALA A 265 -18.16 21.64 11.55
N THR A 266 -17.11 21.69 10.72
CA THR A 266 -17.17 21.36 9.30
C THR A 266 -16.45 20.02 9.10
N LEU A 267 -17.11 19.08 8.42
CA LEU A 267 -16.50 17.84 7.97
C LEU A 267 -15.57 18.15 6.81
N THR A 268 -14.33 17.68 6.88
CA THR A 268 -13.37 17.75 5.78
C THR A 268 -12.83 16.35 5.47
N LEU A 269 -12.65 16.07 4.18
CA LEU A 269 -11.98 14.89 3.67
C LEU A 269 -10.82 15.35 2.78
N THR A 270 -9.64 14.82 3.02
CA THR A 270 -8.44 15.14 2.24
C THR A 270 -7.83 13.85 1.72
N ALA A 271 -7.68 13.72 0.41
CA ALA A 271 -7.00 12.59 -0.19
C ALA A 271 -5.48 12.75 -0.09
N MET A 272 -4.77 11.62 -0.03
CA MET A 272 -3.31 11.63 0.16
C MET A 272 -2.55 12.18 -1.07
N ASP A 273 -3.15 12.13 -2.24
CA ASP A 273 -2.59 12.65 -3.50
C ASP A 273 -2.76 14.16 -3.69
N THR A 274 -3.46 14.84 -2.77
CA THR A 274 -3.61 16.29 -2.80
C THR A 274 -2.36 17.01 -2.28
N ALA A 275 -2.21 18.29 -2.65
CA ALA A 275 -1.08 19.11 -2.20
C ALA A 275 -1.10 19.46 -0.70
N THR A 276 -2.23 19.28 -0.02
CA THR A 276 -2.40 19.63 1.39
C THR A 276 -1.97 18.47 2.27
N HIS A 277 -0.85 18.63 2.98
CA HIS A 277 -0.29 17.60 3.87
C HIS A 277 -0.33 17.96 5.36
N THR A 278 -0.83 19.15 5.69
CA THR A 278 -0.91 19.66 7.05
C THR A 278 -2.27 20.26 7.35
N VAL A 279 -2.65 20.26 8.63
CA VAL A 279 -3.85 20.97 9.10
C VAL A 279 -3.58 22.45 9.03
N GLU A 280 -4.37 23.17 8.25
CA GLU A 280 -4.33 24.63 8.17
C GLU A 280 -5.06 25.26 9.35
N GLY A 281 -4.57 26.40 9.82
CA GLY A 281 -5.25 27.27 10.80
C GLY A 281 -4.73 27.19 12.23
N GLY A 282 -3.80 26.29 12.56
CA GLY A 282 -3.11 26.26 13.84
C GLY A 282 -1.76 26.99 13.82
N PRO A 283 -1.22 27.37 14.98
CA PRO A 283 0.10 28.04 15.07
C PRO A 283 1.27 27.10 14.74
N THR A 284 1.05 25.79 14.76
CA THR A 284 2.02 24.75 14.40
C THR A 284 1.38 23.85 13.38
N PRO A 285 1.98 23.69 12.18
CA PRO A 285 1.45 22.77 11.18
C PRO A 285 1.51 21.33 11.73
N ILE A 286 0.37 20.66 11.71
CA ILE A 286 0.25 19.27 12.14
C ILE A 286 0.06 18.42 10.88
N PRO A 287 0.90 17.39 10.62
CA PRO A 287 0.70 16.49 9.50
C PRO A 287 -0.68 15.83 9.53
N LEU A 288 -1.21 15.48 8.37
CA LEU A 288 -2.44 14.71 8.27
C LEU A 288 -2.16 13.21 8.51
N GLN A 289 -3.08 12.55 9.24
CA GLN A 289 -3.01 11.12 9.53
C GLN A 289 -3.54 10.31 8.34
N TYR A 290 -2.73 9.38 7.81
CA TYR A 290 -3.15 8.44 6.77
C TYR A 290 -2.73 7.00 7.11
N ASN A 291 -3.44 6.02 6.57
CA ASN A 291 -3.06 4.61 6.61
C ASN A 291 -3.24 4.00 5.20
N GLN A 292 -2.29 4.31 4.31
CA GLN A 292 -2.38 3.95 2.90
C GLN A 292 -2.28 2.44 2.65
N THR A 293 -1.39 1.74 3.37
CA THR A 293 -1.31 0.28 3.23
C THR A 293 -2.58 -0.40 3.70
N ALA A 294 -3.22 0.09 4.77
CA ALA A 294 -4.50 -0.47 5.20
C ALA A 294 -5.61 -0.24 4.17
N ALA A 295 -5.68 0.94 3.53
CA ALA A 295 -6.64 1.19 2.46
C ALA A 295 -6.44 0.22 1.29
N ARG A 296 -5.20 0.03 0.83
CA ARG A 296 -4.84 -0.92 -0.24
C ARG A 296 -5.15 -2.37 0.17
N ALA A 297 -4.84 -2.75 1.42
CA ALA A 297 -5.12 -4.08 1.93
C ALA A 297 -6.62 -4.38 1.94
N VAL A 298 -7.46 -3.42 2.33
CA VAL A 298 -8.92 -3.55 2.28
C VAL A 298 -9.39 -3.72 0.83
N SER A 299 -8.89 -2.88 -0.09
CA SER A 299 -9.20 -2.99 -1.52
C SER A 299 -8.88 -4.38 -2.07
N LEU A 300 -7.67 -4.87 -1.83
CA LEU A 300 -7.22 -6.19 -2.29
C LEU A 300 -8.04 -7.31 -1.64
N ASN A 301 -8.31 -7.24 -0.35
CA ASN A 301 -9.08 -8.27 0.36
C ASN A 301 -10.53 -8.33 -0.09
N GLU A 302 -11.13 -7.20 -0.48
CA GLU A 302 -12.49 -7.14 -1.00
C GLU A 302 -12.59 -7.48 -2.50
N THR A 303 -11.50 -7.31 -3.26
CA THR A 303 -11.47 -7.51 -4.72
C THR A 303 -11.03 -8.92 -5.12
N MET A 304 -10.09 -9.51 -4.38
CA MET A 304 -9.47 -10.78 -4.75
C MET A 304 -10.00 -11.94 -3.90
N ASP A 305 -10.42 -13.00 -4.57
CA ASP A 305 -10.65 -14.28 -3.91
C ASP A 305 -9.32 -15.02 -3.69
N TRP A 306 -8.66 -14.67 -2.56
CA TRP A 306 -7.41 -15.30 -2.13
C TRP A 306 -7.54 -16.82 -1.98
N SER A 307 -8.76 -17.34 -1.71
CA SER A 307 -8.99 -18.77 -1.62
C SER A 307 -8.84 -19.45 -2.98
N THR A 308 -9.21 -18.77 -4.04
CA THR A 308 -9.01 -19.22 -5.42
C THR A 308 -7.55 -19.15 -5.82
N GLU A 309 -6.78 -18.16 -5.38
CA GLU A 309 -5.34 -18.10 -5.65
C GLU A 309 -4.58 -19.25 -5.02
N TYR A 310 -4.81 -19.56 -3.73
CA TYR A 310 -4.17 -20.68 -3.05
C TYR A 310 -4.70 -22.05 -3.49
N LYS A 311 -6.00 -22.19 -3.64
CA LYS A 311 -6.63 -23.44 -4.09
C LYS A 311 -6.43 -23.66 -5.59
N GLY A 312 -6.48 -22.60 -6.38
CA GLY A 312 -6.28 -22.65 -7.82
C GLY A 312 -4.90 -23.16 -8.21
N PHE A 313 -3.86 -22.93 -7.39
CA PHE A 313 -2.56 -23.57 -7.55
C PHE A 313 -2.62 -25.09 -7.33
N LEU A 314 -3.44 -25.55 -6.38
CA LEU A 314 -3.56 -26.96 -6.02
C LEU A 314 -4.54 -27.73 -6.93
N ASP A 315 -5.63 -27.10 -7.36
CA ASP A 315 -6.71 -27.74 -8.14
C ASP A 315 -6.74 -27.35 -9.63
N GLY A 316 -5.75 -26.59 -10.10
CA GLY A 316 -5.58 -26.25 -11.52
C GLY A 316 -6.52 -25.17 -12.06
N ARG A 317 -7.34 -24.52 -11.22
CA ARG A 317 -8.27 -23.46 -11.66
C ARG A 317 -7.59 -22.19 -12.16
N LEU A 318 -6.35 -21.93 -11.75
CA LEU A 318 -5.52 -20.85 -12.35
C LEU A 318 -5.21 -21.09 -13.83
N PHE A 319 -5.52 -22.27 -14.34
CA PHE A 319 -5.39 -22.63 -15.75
C PHE A 319 -6.76 -22.67 -16.44
N ASP A 320 -7.83 -22.29 -15.73
CA ASP A 320 -9.19 -22.26 -16.29
C ASP A 320 -9.28 -21.18 -17.37
N GLN A 321 -9.53 -21.64 -18.58
CA GLN A 321 -9.57 -20.83 -19.79
C GLN A 321 -10.91 -20.13 -20.00
N THR A 322 -11.87 -20.35 -19.12
CA THR A 322 -13.16 -19.64 -19.15
C THR A 322 -13.02 -18.22 -18.65
N GLN A 323 -11.92 -17.87 -17.95
CA GLN A 323 -11.63 -16.49 -17.56
C GLN A 323 -11.13 -15.69 -18.76
N ALA A 324 -11.91 -14.70 -19.17
CA ALA A 324 -11.46 -13.71 -20.15
C ALA A 324 -10.24 -12.95 -19.59
N PRO A 325 -9.24 -12.60 -20.43
CA PRO A 325 -8.14 -11.76 -20.00
C PRO A 325 -8.68 -10.41 -19.53
N GLN A 326 -8.15 -9.93 -18.43
CA GLN A 326 -8.58 -8.68 -17.80
C GLN A 326 -7.40 -7.74 -17.64
N LEU A 327 -7.62 -6.47 -17.95
CA LEU A 327 -6.73 -5.39 -17.60
C LEU A 327 -7.39 -4.60 -16.47
N LEU A 328 -6.76 -4.62 -15.29
CA LEU A 328 -7.29 -4.02 -14.06
C LEU A 328 -6.46 -2.81 -13.70
N THR A 329 -7.07 -1.79 -13.13
CA THR A 329 -6.37 -0.67 -12.52
C THR A 329 -6.74 -0.53 -11.05
N ILE A 330 -5.85 0.10 -10.26
CA ILE A 330 -6.11 0.41 -8.86
C ILE A 330 -6.62 1.84 -8.68
N ASP A 331 -6.45 2.70 -9.69
CA ASP A 331 -6.88 4.10 -9.67
C ASP A 331 -7.57 4.44 -11.00
N PRO A 332 -8.55 5.37 -11.03
CA PRO A 332 -9.02 5.94 -12.29
C PRO A 332 -7.87 6.58 -13.05
N HIS A 333 -7.95 6.54 -14.39
CA HIS A 333 -6.97 7.21 -15.23
C HIS A 333 -6.89 8.70 -14.90
N GLN A 334 -5.66 9.20 -14.79
CA GLN A 334 -5.35 10.61 -14.58
C GLN A 334 -4.56 11.13 -15.76
N TYR A 335 -5.01 12.24 -16.33
CA TYR A 335 -4.31 12.89 -17.44
C TYR A 335 -2.84 13.19 -17.09
N GLY A 336 -1.93 12.80 -17.96
CA GLY A 336 -0.49 12.97 -17.77
C GLY A 336 0.20 11.86 -17.00
N HIS A 337 -0.54 10.89 -16.43
CA HIS A 337 0.08 9.73 -15.78
C HIS A 337 0.47 8.65 -16.81
N ARG A 338 1.70 8.15 -16.67
CA ARG A 338 2.26 7.11 -17.55
C ARG A 338 1.86 5.72 -17.08
N PRO A 339 1.30 4.86 -17.95
CA PRO A 339 0.94 3.51 -17.53
C PRO A 339 2.15 2.63 -17.26
N VAL A 340 2.17 1.98 -16.10
CA VAL A 340 3.07 0.87 -15.75
C VAL A 340 2.25 -0.41 -15.76
N VAL A 341 2.47 -1.26 -16.76
CA VAL A 341 1.70 -2.49 -16.96
C VAL A 341 2.44 -3.68 -16.36
N LEU A 342 1.82 -4.34 -15.39
CA LEU A 342 2.37 -5.44 -14.62
C LEU A 342 1.80 -6.77 -15.12
N VAL A 343 2.68 -7.67 -15.61
CA VAL A 343 2.31 -8.95 -16.22
C VAL A 343 2.89 -10.10 -15.40
N HIS A 344 2.02 -10.88 -14.76
CA HIS A 344 2.43 -11.98 -13.89
C HIS A 344 2.93 -13.22 -14.64
N GLY A 345 3.61 -14.12 -13.92
CA GLY A 345 4.15 -15.37 -14.47
C GLY A 345 3.20 -16.54 -14.42
N THR A 346 3.70 -17.74 -14.78
CA THR A 346 2.97 -19.02 -14.74
C THR A 346 2.48 -19.34 -13.34
N ALA A 347 1.25 -19.84 -13.25
CA ALA A 347 0.61 -20.23 -11.98
C ALA A 347 0.65 -19.11 -10.91
N SER A 348 0.44 -17.88 -11.34
CA SER A 348 0.49 -16.68 -10.52
C SER A 348 -0.68 -15.75 -10.87
N SER A 349 -0.86 -14.71 -10.11
CA SER A 349 -1.90 -13.70 -10.31
C SER A 349 -1.37 -12.28 -10.15
N ALA A 350 -2.23 -11.30 -10.43
CA ALA A 350 -1.97 -9.87 -10.22
C ALA A 350 -1.62 -9.53 -8.75
N ALA A 351 -2.09 -10.32 -7.79
CA ALA A 351 -1.82 -10.11 -6.36
C ALA A 351 -0.33 -10.17 -5.98
N ARG A 352 0.49 -10.88 -6.77
CA ARG A 352 1.94 -10.96 -6.54
C ARG A 352 2.67 -9.62 -6.69
N TRP A 353 2.04 -8.65 -7.31
CA TRP A 353 2.57 -7.29 -7.47
C TRP A 353 2.25 -6.37 -6.28
N ALA A 354 1.42 -6.82 -5.34
CA ALA A 354 0.91 -5.98 -4.24
C ALA A 354 2.03 -5.30 -3.43
N ASN A 355 3.09 -6.03 -3.05
CA ASN A 355 4.23 -5.47 -2.32
C ASN A 355 4.96 -4.40 -3.15
N MET A 356 5.28 -4.70 -4.41
CA MET A 356 5.96 -3.76 -5.29
C MET A 356 5.15 -2.46 -5.46
N VAL A 357 3.86 -2.58 -5.75
CA VAL A 357 3.02 -1.39 -5.95
C VAL A 357 2.83 -0.62 -4.64
N ASN A 358 2.67 -1.31 -3.50
CA ASN A 358 2.59 -0.66 -2.20
C ASN A 358 3.83 0.20 -1.91
N ASP A 359 5.02 -0.33 -2.21
CA ASP A 359 6.28 0.39 -1.99
C ASP A 359 6.50 1.51 -3.00
N LEU A 360 6.22 1.27 -4.29
CA LEU A 360 6.36 2.29 -5.34
C LEU A 360 5.41 3.47 -5.14
N MET A 361 4.17 3.20 -4.74
CA MET A 361 3.16 4.24 -4.48
C MET A 361 3.45 5.07 -3.21
N GLU A 362 4.43 4.67 -2.39
CA GLU A 362 4.89 5.49 -1.27
C GLU A 362 5.76 6.66 -1.75
N ASP A 363 6.46 6.51 -2.89
CA ASP A 363 7.20 7.59 -3.50
C ASP A 363 6.25 8.64 -4.11
N PRO A 364 6.28 9.91 -3.64
CA PRO A 364 5.41 10.96 -4.16
C PRO A 364 5.61 11.21 -5.67
N THR A 365 6.85 11.13 -6.16
CA THR A 365 7.17 11.36 -7.57
C THR A 365 6.57 10.26 -8.45
N ILE A 366 6.66 9.00 -8.02
CA ILE A 366 6.03 7.88 -8.74
C ILE A 366 4.51 8.04 -8.71
N ARG A 367 3.92 8.29 -7.55
CA ARG A 367 2.48 8.44 -7.38
C ARG A 367 1.89 9.58 -8.21
N GLN A 368 2.64 10.67 -8.44
CA GLN A 368 2.19 11.84 -9.21
C GLN A 368 2.38 11.71 -10.72
N ASN A 369 3.15 10.72 -11.19
CA ASN A 369 3.52 10.62 -12.61
C ASN A 369 3.15 9.29 -13.26
N TYR A 370 2.79 8.28 -12.46
CA TYR A 370 2.52 6.93 -12.95
C TYR A 370 1.20 6.40 -12.45
N GLU A 371 0.58 5.53 -13.25
CA GLU A 371 -0.56 4.69 -12.87
C GLU A 371 -0.24 3.22 -13.14
N PHE A 372 -0.78 2.32 -12.31
CA PHE A 372 -0.45 0.90 -12.37
C PHE A 372 -1.62 0.09 -12.93
N TRP A 373 -1.34 -0.66 -14.01
CA TRP A 373 -2.26 -1.55 -14.69
C TRP A 373 -1.82 -3.00 -14.50
N PHE A 374 -2.75 -3.88 -14.21
CA PHE A 374 -2.47 -5.29 -13.96
C PHE A 374 -3.13 -6.13 -15.04
N PHE A 375 -2.33 -6.89 -15.79
CA PHE A 375 -2.87 -7.83 -16.76
C PHE A 375 -3.01 -9.21 -16.13
N SER A 376 -4.25 -9.69 -16.04
CA SER A 376 -4.62 -11.03 -15.58
C SER A 376 -5.02 -11.89 -16.77
N TYR A 377 -4.49 -13.11 -16.85
CA TYR A 377 -4.72 -14.02 -17.97
C TYR A 377 -4.57 -15.47 -17.56
N ALA A 378 -5.15 -16.39 -18.36
CA ALA A 378 -4.98 -17.84 -18.18
C ALA A 378 -3.56 -18.26 -18.59
N THR A 379 -2.72 -18.56 -17.61
CA THR A 379 -1.28 -18.79 -17.81
C THR A 379 -0.96 -20.11 -18.55
N GLY A 380 -1.92 -21.02 -18.70
CA GLY A 380 -1.79 -22.26 -19.49
C GLY A 380 -1.85 -22.05 -21.01
N ASN A 381 -2.40 -20.93 -21.47
CA ASN A 381 -2.53 -20.62 -22.90
C ASN A 381 -1.16 -20.51 -23.59
N PRO A 382 -1.09 -20.74 -24.92
CA PRO A 382 0.12 -20.47 -25.69
C PRO A 382 0.62 -19.04 -25.49
N ILE A 383 1.92 -18.88 -25.26
CA ILE A 383 2.56 -17.58 -24.97
C ILE A 383 2.22 -16.53 -26.05
N PRO A 384 2.34 -16.81 -27.37
CA PRO A 384 2.00 -15.83 -28.40
C PRO A 384 0.51 -15.43 -28.37
N TYR A 385 -0.39 -16.36 -28.05
CA TYR A 385 -1.82 -16.05 -27.92
C TYR A 385 -2.09 -15.13 -26.72
N SER A 386 -1.48 -15.40 -25.57
CA SER A 386 -1.61 -14.54 -24.40
C SER A 386 -1.01 -13.15 -24.64
N ALA A 387 0.08 -13.06 -25.43
CA ALA A 387 0.66 -11.80 -25.85
C ALA A 387 -0.28 -10.99 -26.76
N LEU A 388 -0.96 -11.67 -27.71
CA LEU A 388 -2.01 -11.04 -28.53
C LEU A 388 -3.16 -10.50 -27.65
N GLN A 389 -3.58 -11.27 -26.64
CA GLN A 389 -4.60 -10.79 -25.70
C GLN A 389 -4.16 -9.55 -24.93
N LEU A 390 -2.92 -9.52 -24.44
CA LEU A 390 -2.33 -8.35 -23.79
C LEU A 390 -2.30 -7.14 -24.74
N ARG A 391 -1.81 -7.32 -25.98
CA ARG A 391 -1.80 -6.27 -27.01
C ARG A 391 -3.19 -5.68 -27.22
N ARG A 392 -4.20 -6.52 -27.43
CA ARG A 392 -5.58 -6.09 -27.66
C ARG A 392 -6.16 -5.35 -26.46
N ALA A 393 -5.87 -5.84 -25.25
CA ALA A 393 -6.32 -5.18 -24.02
C ALA A 393 -5.72 -3.77 -23.87
N LEU A 394 -4.42 -3.62 -24.13
CA LEU A 394 -3.74 -2.32 -24.07
C LEU A 394 -4.27 -1.34 -25.15
N GLN A 395 -4.41 -1.80 -26.40
CA GLN A 395 -4.96 -0.98 -27.49
C GLN A 395 -6.41 -0.54 -27.21
N GLN A 396 -7.20 -1.44 -26.65
CA GLN A 396 -8.57 -1.12 -26.25
C GLN A 396 -8.59 -0.10 -25.13
N ALA A 397 -7.75 -0.25 -24.10
CA ALA A 397 -7.64 0.69 -22.99
C ALA A 397 -7.25 2.08 -23.48
N VAL A 398 -6.18 2.20 -24.29
CA VAL A 398 -5.77 3.47 -24.89
C VAL A 398 -6.89 4.12 -25.68
N LYS A 399 -7.61 3.33 -26.50
CA LYS A 399 -8.75 3.83 -27.28
C LYS A 399 -9.88 4.35 -26.37
N GLN A 400 -10.21 3.64 -25.30
CA GLN A 400 -11.26 4.01 -24.34
C GLN A 400 -10.90 5.29 -23.56
N LEU A 401 -9.61 5.50 -23.28
CA LEU A 401 -9.10 6.70 -22.64
C LEU A 401 -8.93 7.91 -23.61
N GLY A 402 -9.43 7.80 -24.83
CA GLY A 402 -9.40 8.88 -25.83
C GLY A 402 -8.19 8.86 -26.76
N GLY A 403 -7.27 7.90 -26.58
CA GLY A 403 -6.08 7.73 -27.42
C GLY A 403 -4.91 8.63 -27.05
N THR A 404 -3.76 8.35 -27.62
CA THR A 404 -2.50 9.07 -27.37
C THR A 404 -2.50 10.53 -27.85
N GLN A 405 -3.48 10.93 -28.64
CA GLN A 405 -3.69 12.33 -29.03
C GLN A 405 -4.37 13.14 -27.93
N SER A 406 -5.27 12.51 -27.16
CA SER A 406 -5.95 13.12 -26.02
C SER A 406 -5.04 13.19 -24.79
N ASP A 407 -4.30 12.12 -24.54
CA ASP A 407 -3.28 12.07 -23.48
C ASP A 407 -1.95 11.50 -24.02
N PRO A 408 -0.93 12.34 -24.24
CA PRO A 408 0.39 11.89 -24.69
C PRO A 408 1.10 10.94 -23.73
N ALA A 409 0.76 10.94 -22.42
CA ALA A 409 1.35 10.05 -21.43
C ALA A 409 1.02 8.57 -21.72
N LEU A 410 -0.11 8.29 -22.37
CA LEU A 410 -0.46 6.94 -22.83
C LEU A 410 0.54 6.37 -23.86
N ASN A 411 1.32 7.23 -24.53
CA ASN A 411 2.40 6.82 -25.43
C ASN A 411 3.74 6.61 -24.72
N GLN A 412 3.73 6.49 -23.39
CA GLN A 412 4.93 6.38 -22.55
C GLN A 412 4.84 5.15 -21.62
N MET A 413 4.24 4.06 -22.10
CA MET A 413 4.05 2.85 -21.31
C MET A 413 5.37 2.18 -20.94
N THR A 414 5.43 1.71 -19.70
CA THR A 414 6.44 0.78 -19.20
C THR A 414 5.79 -0.57 -18.94
N LEU A 415 6.27 -1.63 -19.58
CA LEU A 415 5.81 -2.99 -19.31
C LEU A 415 6.76 -3.68 -18.35
N ILE A 416 6.27 -4.29 -17.29
CA ILE A 416 7.05 -5.06 -16.32
C ILE A 416 6.52 -6.49 -16.30
N GLY A 417 7.33 -7.44 -16.71
CA GLY A 417 6.93 -8.85 -16.82
C GLY A 417 7.77 -9.76 -15.94
N HIS A 418 7.10 -10.57 -15.11
CA HIS A 418 7.74 -11.60 -14.31
C HIS A 418 7.65 -12.96 -15.00
N SER A 419 8.76 -13.70 -15.09
CA SER A 419 8.80 -15.06 -15.60
C SER A 419 8.16 -15.16 -17.01
N GLN A 420 7.11 -15.96 -17.20
CA GLN A 420 6.33 -16.06 -18.45
C GLN A 420 5.78 -14.68 -18.88
N GLY A 421 5.39 -13.83 -17.96
CA GLY A 421 4.92 -12.46 -18.26
C GLY A 421 5.96 -11.64 -19.01
N GLY A 422 7.25 -11.86 -18.73
CA GLY A 422 8.36 -11.27 -19.47
C GLY A 422 8.39 -11.69 -20.95
N LEU A 423 8.04 -12.93 -21.26
CA LEU A 423 7.93 -13.41 -22.65
C LEU A 423 6.75 -12.79 -23.38
N LEU A 424 5.62 -12.55 -22.67
CA LEU A 424 4.49 -11.83 -23.25
C LEU A 424 4.88 -10.40 -23.63
N ILE A 425 5.52 -9.65 -22.73
CA ILE A 425 5.92 -8.27 -23.03
C ILE A 425 7.01 -8.21 -24.09
N LYS A 426 7.90 -9.19 -24.17
CA LYS A 426 8.88 -9.30 -25.27
C LYS A 426 8.18 -9.32 -26.62
N LEU A 427 7.12 -10.12 -26.77
CA LEU A 427 6.34 -10.21 -28.02
C LEU A 427 5.63 -8.89 -28.41
N LEU A 428 5.50 -7.95 -27.50
CA LEU A 428 4.96 -6.60 -27.77
C LEU A 428 6.06 -5.60 -28.17
N THR A 429 7.33 -5.97 -28.11
CA THR A 429 8.48 -5.07 -28.29
C THR A 429 9.49 -5.56 -29.33
N ILE A 430 9.16 -6.60 -30.05
CA ILE A 430 9.98 -7.15 -31.13
C ILE A 430 9.32 -6.93 -32.50
N ASN A 431 10.15 -6.87 -33.53
CA ASN A 431 9.70 -7.01 -34.92
C ASN A 431 10.12 -8.39 -35.44
N ALA A 432 9.19 -9.33 -35.45
CA ALA A 432 9.51 -10.70 -35.79
C ALA A 432 9.54 -10.94 -37.31
N GLY A 433 8.89 -10.12 -38.13
CA GLY A 433 8.66 -10.45 -39.54
C GLY A 433 8.21 -11.89 -39.68
N ASP A 434 8.79 -12.61 -40.64
CA ASP A 434 8.51 -14.05 -40.85
C ASP A 434 9.32 -14.99 -39.93
N THR A 435 10.26 -14.45 -39.16
CA THR A 435 11.26 -15.27 -38.42
C THR A 435 10.59 -16.23 -37.45
N LEU A 436 9.62 -15.73 -36.66
CA LEU A 436 8.96 -16.56 -35.64
C LEU A 436 8.13 -17.68 -36.26
N TRP A 437 7.41 -17.40 -37.34
CA TRP A 437 6.66 -18.39 -38.09
C TRP A 437 7.57 -19.44 -38.73
N ASN A 438 8.56 -19.00 -39.49
CA ASN A 438 9.49 -19.87 -40.22
C ASN A 438 10.31 -20.81 -39.32
N GLY A 439 10.62 -20.33 -38.08
CA GLY A 439 11.27 -21.16 -37.07
C GLY A 439 10.41 -22.31 -36.52
N MET A 440 9.09 -22.21 -36.65
CA MET A 440 8.14 -23.23 -36.17
C MET A 440 7.51 -24.06 -37.28
N VAL A 441 7.21 -23.48 -38.42
CA VAL A 441 6.49 -24.08 -39.53
C VAL A 441 7.32 -23.97 -40.82
N PRO A 442 7.74 -25.09 -41.42
CA PRO A 442 8.64 -25.06 -42.59
C PRO A 442 7.90 -24.78 -43.92
N ARG A 443 6.87 -23.94 -43.88
CA ARG A 443 6.05 -23.53 -45.03
C ARG A 443 5.60 -22.08 -44.81
N PRO A 444 5.64 -21.20 -45.82
CA PRO A 444 5.05 -19.87 -45.73
C PRO A 444 3.55 -19.94 -45.39
N LEU A 445 3.06 -19.05 -44.53
CA LEU A 445 1.66 -19.02 -44.09
C LEU A 445 0.69 -18.91 -45.29
N ASP A 446 1.03 -18.07 -46.27
CA ASP A 446 0.19 -17.82 -47.44
C ASP A 446 0.04 -19.04 -48.37
N SER A 447 1.03 -19.94 -48.35
CA SER A 447 1.01 -21.18 -49.15
C SER A 447 0.07 -22.23 -48.58
N LEU A 448 -0.40 -22.09 -47.33
CA LEU A 448 -1.25 -23.06 -46.68
C LEU A 448 -2.70 -23.00 -47.19
N LYS A 449 -3.29 -24.15 -47.47
CA LYS A 449 -4.69 -24.28 -47.89
C LYS A 449 -5.64 -24.26 -46.68
N ILE A 450 -5.70 -23.14 -45.98
CA ILE A 450 -6.59 -22.90 -44.83
C ILE A 450 -7.46 -21.68 -45.08
N SER A 451 -8.54 -21.51 -44.30
CA SER A 451 -9.42 -20.36 -44.44
C SER A 451 -8.70 -19.06 -44.11
N GLN A 452 -9.11 -17.94 -44.74
CA GLN A 452 -8.54 -16.63 -44.50
C GLN A 452 -8.65 -16.22 -43.00
N LYS A 453 -9.75 -16.55 -42.36
CA LYS A 453 -9.93 -16.33 -40.91
C LYS A 453 -8.77 -16.91 -40.06
N TYR A 454 -8.30 -18.11 -40.40
CA TYR A 454 -7.20 -18.73 -39.67
C TYR A 454 -5.85 -18.15 -40.08
N LYS A 455 -5.66 -17.70 -41.33
CA LYS A 455 -4.46 -17.00 -41.76
C LYS A 455 -4.34 -15.67 -41.01
N ASP A 456 -5.40 -14.89 -40.96
CA ASP A 456 -5.42 -13.60 -40.26
C ASP A 456 -5.12 -13.77 -38.76
N PHE A 457 -5.75 -14.75 -38.12
CA PHE A 457 -5.49 -15.08 -36.72
C PHE A 457 -4.04 -15.50 -36.47
N LEU A 458 -3.49 -16.39 -37.30
CA LEU A 458 -2.10 -16.84 -37.17
C LEU A 458 -1.12 -15.72 -37.45
N HIS A 459 -1.44 -14.80 -38.37
CA HIS A 459 -0.66 -13.63 -38.65
C HIS A 459 -0.60 -12.70 -37.42
N GLU A 460 -1.74 -12.38 -36.82
CA GLU A 460 -1.77 -11.55 -35.59
C GLU A 460 -0.96 -12.17 -34.43
N VAL A 461 -1.00 -13.52 -34.29
CA VAL A 461 -0.35 -14.23 -33.19
C VAL A 461 1.15 -14.39 -33.39
N LEU A 462 1.61 -14.69 -34.63
CA LEU A 462 2.97 -15.19 -34.90
C LEU A 462 3.84 -14.24 -35.73
N PHE A 463 3.32 -13.07 -36.11
CA PHE A 463 4.07 -12.00 -36.78
C PHE A 463 4.01 -10.70 -35.94
N PRO A 464 4.43 -10.76 -34.66
CA PRO A 464 4.32 -9.60 -33.79
C PRO A 464 5.18 -8.44 -34.28
N THR A 465 4.64 -7.24 -34.15
CA THR A 465 5.31 -5.97 -34.36
C THR A 465 5.35 -5.18 -33.05
N PRO A 466 6.29 -4.25 -32.86
CA PRO A 466 6.33 -3.43 -31.66
C PRO A 466 5.03 -2.68 -31.43
N LEU A 467 4.58 -2.59 -30.17
CA LEU A 467 3.45 -1.74 -29.80
C LEU A 467 3.96 -0.30 -29.61
N PRO A 468 3.47 0.69 -30.40
CA PRO A 468 4.06 2.03 -30.42
C PRO A 468 4.03 2.76 -29.07
N GLU A 469 3.04 2.47 -28.26
CA GLU A 469 2.84 3.09 -26.93
C GLU A 469 3.89 2.64 -25.90
N VAL A 470 4.59 1.52 -26.16
CA VAL A 470 5.60 0.97 -25.23
C VAL A 470 6.95 1.61 -25.47
N LYS A 471 7.52 2.23 -24.45
CA LYS A 471 8.86 2.85 -24.50
C LYS A 471 9.89 2.15 -23.65
N SER A 472 9.45 1.35 -22.66
CA SER A 472 10.37 0.63 -21.79
C SER A 472 9.80 -0.72 -21.38
N VAL A 473 10.70 -1.68 -21.15
CA VAL A 473 10.38 -3.00 -20.63
C VAL A 473 11.34 -3.41 -19.52
N VAL A 474 10.79 -4.03 -18.48
CA VAL A 474 11.56 -4.60 -17.38
C VAL A 474 11.27 -6.09 -17.29
N PHE A 475 12.27 -6.89 -17.57
CA PHE A 475 12.21 -8.35 -17.48
C PHE A 475 12.66 -8.80 -16.09
N ILE A 476 11.77 -9.42 -15.32
CA ILE A 476 12.09 -9.95 -13.98
C ILE A 476 12.06 -11.47 -14.06
N SER A 477 13.15 -12.15 -13.75
CA SER A 477 13.25 -13.63 -13.77
C SER A 477 12.78 -14.27 -15.09
N THR A 478 12.91 -13.57 -16.20
CA THR A 478 12.32 -14.00 -17.49
C THR A 478 13.20 -15.04 -18.18
N PRO A 479 12.66 -16.21 -18.56
CA PRO A 479 13.42 -17.26 -19.27
C PRO A 479 13.57 -16.91 -20.77
N GLN A 480 14.42 -15.95 -21.13
CA GLN A 480 14.63 -15.46 -22.49
C GLN A 480 15.12 -16.57 -23.46
N HIS A 481 15.85 -17.55 -22.92
CA HIS A 481 16.35 -18.74 -23.65
C HIS A 481 15.66 -20.03 -23.17
N GLY A 482 14.57 -19.91 -22.43
CA GLY A 482 13.80 -21.00 -21.85
C GLY A 482 14.30 -21.49 -20.49
N SER A 483 13.55 -22.42 -19.91
CA SER A 483 13.87 -23.05 -18.63
C SER A 483 13.73 -24.56 -18.70
N TYR A 484 14.73 -25.29 -18.22
CA TYR A 484 14.66 -26.77 -18.09
C TYR A 484 13.85 -27.20 -16.87
N LEU A 485 13.87 -26.40 -15.79
CA LEU A 485 13.20 -26.73 -14.53
C LEU A 485 11.70 -26.49 -14.60
N ALA A 486 11.24 -25.53 -15.40
CA ALA A 486 9.82 -25.33 -15.67
C ALA A 486 9.17 -26.55 -16.36
N GLY A 487 9.97 -27.39 -17.04
CA GLY A 487 9.47 -28.52 -17.82
C GLY A 487 9.16 -29.79 -17.02
N PHE A 488 9.79 -30.04 -15.88
CA PHE A 488 9.69 -31.35 -15.21
C PHE A 488 8.64 -31.46 -14.10
N SER A 489 8.58 -30.50 -13.20
CA SER A 489 7.66 -30.57 -12.05
C SER A 489 6.29 -30.00 -12.36
N ILE A 490 6.23 -28.91 -13.11
CA ILE A 490 4.99 -28.18 -13.44
C ILE A 490 4.30 -28.84 -14.65
N ALA A 491 5.04 -29.31 -15.65
CA ALA A 491 4.50 -29.89 -16.86
C ALA A 491 3.72 -31.19 -16.61
N HIS A 492 4.13 -32.02 -15.66
CA HIS A 492 3.44 -33.27 -15.32
C HIS A 492 2.11 -33.02 -14.60
N MET A 493 2.02 -31.97 -13.83
CA MET A 493 0.82 -31.59 -13.08
C MET A 493 -0.20 -30.84 -13.97
N ILE A 494 0.27 -30.02 -14.90
CA ILE A 494 -0.56 -29.12 -15.72
C ILE A 494 -0.94 -29.79 -17.07
N GLY A 495 -0.08 -30.60 -17.64
CA GLY A 495 -0.25 -31.13 -19.01
C GLY A 495 -1.48 -32.00 -19.26
N ARG A 496 -2.20 -32.41 -18.20
CA ARG A 496 -3.44 -33.18 -18.29
C ARG A 496 -4.73 -32.35 -18.19
N MET A 497 -4.62 -31.04 -17.80
CA MET A 497 -5.80 -30.23 -17.48
C MET A 497 -5.97 -28.96 -18.34
N VAL A 498 -5.08 -28.73 -19.31
CA VAL A 498 -5.15 -27.52 -20.15
C VAL A 498 -6.09 -27.76 -21.33
N THR A 499 -7.21 -27.08 -21.38
CA THR A 499 -8.11 -26.97 -22.52
C THR A 499 -7.82 -25.67 -23.26
N PHE A 500 -7.47 -25.64 -24.53
CA PHE A 500 -7.19 -24.44 -25.29
C PHE A 500 -8.43 -23.72 -25.79
N PRO A 501 -8.40 -22.42 -26.00
CA PRO A 501 -9.47 -21.71 -26.69
C PRO A 501 -9.77 -22.37 -28.03
N LEU A 502 -11.07 -22.43 -28.37
CA LEU A 502 -11.53 -23.13 -29.57
C LEU A 502 -10.79 -22.62 -30.83
N THR A 503 -10.58 -21.31 -30.95
CA THR A 503 -9.87 -20.69 -32.08
C THR A 503 -8.43 -21.22 -32.22
N VAL A 504 -7.70 -21.35 -31.11
CA VAL A 504 -6.33 -21.90 -31.11
C VAL A 504 -6.34 -23.34 -31.55
N THR A 505 -7.29 -24.12 -31.03
CA THR A 505 -7.42 -25.56 -31.35
C THR A 505 -7.76 -25.76 -32.81
N GLU A 506 -8.70 -24.98 -33.34
CA GLU A 506 -9.14 -25.06 -34.74
C GLU A 506 -8.06 -24.61 -35.72
N ALA A 507 -7.38 -23.48 -35.42
CA ALA A 507 -6.27 -23.00 -36.26
C ALA A 507 -5.13 -24.04 -36.30
N THR A 508 -4.77 -24.64 -35.15
CA THR A 508 -3.74 -25.69 -35.11
C THR A 508 -4.12 -26.89 -35.92
N LYS A 509 -5.37 -27.39 -35.82
CA LYS A 509 -5.89 -28.49 -36.63
C LYS A 509 -5.87 -28.15 -38.12
N ALA A 510 -6.26 -26.93 -38.49
CA ALA A 510 -6.26 -26.47 -39.87
C ALA A 510 -4.84 -26.51 -40.47
N VAL A 511 -3.84 -26.02 -39.76
CA VAL A 511 -2.44 -26.06 -40.18
C VAL A 511 -1.98 -27.49 -40.38
N LEU A 512 -2.20 -28.38 -39.42
CA LEU A 512 -1.78 -29.80 -39.49
C LEU A 512 -2.46 -30.58 -40.61
N SER A 513 -3.69 -30.21 -40.97
CA SER A 513 -4.45 -30.86 -42.03
C SER A 513 -4.18 -30.27 -43.42
N SER A 514 -3.58 -29.08 -43.53
CA SER A 514 -3.35 -28.40 -44.81
C SER A 514 -2.27 -29.04 -45.69
N ASP A 515 -1.29 -29.74 -45.11
CA ASP A 515 -0.19 -30.43 -45.82
C ASP A 515 0.19 -31.72 -45.08
N PRO A 516 0.31 -32.89 -45.79
CA PRO A 516 0.77 -34.15 -45.21
C PRO A 516 2.13 -34.08 -44.52
N ALA A 517 3.03 -33.20 -44.97
CA ALA A 517 4.32 -32.98 -44.33
C ALA A 517 4.20 -32.33 -42.95
N LEU A 518 3.22 -31.46 -42.75
CA LEU A 518 2.95 -30.77 -41.49
C LEU A 518 2.29 -31.71 -40.45
N ARG A 519 1.64 -32.80 -40.85
CA ARG A 519 1.11 -33.82 -39.93
C ARG A 519 2.19 -34.49 -39.09
N ARG A 520 3.44 -34.46 -39.54
CA ARG A 520 4.60 -34.96 -38.79
C ARG A 520 5.08 -33.98 -37.71
N LEU A 521 4.67 -32.71 -37.78
CA LEU A 521 4.91 -31.78 -36.70
C LEU A 521 4.08 -32.25 -35.49
N ASN A 522 4.78 -32.63 -34.43
CA ASN A 522 4.12 -33.09 -33.22
C ASN A 522 3.59 -31.88 -32.44
N MET A 523 2.45 -31.35 -32.88
CA MET A 523 1.73 -30.24 -32.26
C MET A 523 0.60 -30.75 -31.36
N ALA A 524 0.88 -31.79 -30.57
CA ALA A 524 -0.07 -32.25 -29.56
C ALA A 524 -0.42 -31.07 -28.62
N PRO A 525 -1.67 -30.96 -28.11
CA PRO A 525 -2.11 -29.85 -27.30
C PRO A 525 -1.12 -29.48 -26.18
N TRP A 526 -0.58 -30.47 -25.47
CA TRP A 526 0.40 -30.21 -24.40
C TRP A 526 1.74 -29.62 -24.90
N ARG A 527 2.07 -29.71 -26.19
CA ARG A 527 3.27 -29.07 -26.80
C ARG A 527 3.02 -27.64 -27.30
N VAL A 528 1.78 -27.22 -27.37
CA VAL A 528 1.39 -25.87 -27.78
C VAL A 528 1.24 -24.94 -26.57
N GLY A 529 0.96 -25.50 -25.38
CA GLY A 529 0.78 -24.75 -24.15
C GLY A 529 2.04 -24.02 -23.66
N SER A 530 1.83 -23.06 -22.75
CA SER A 530 2.89 -22.18 -22.25
C SER A 530 4.08 -22.92 -21.64
N VAL A 531 3.83 -23.97 -20.87
CA VAL A 531 4.89 -24.73 -20.18
C VAL A 531 5.87 -25.37 -21.14
N TYR A 532 5.36 -26.02 -22.19
CA TYR A 532 6.23 -26.57 -23.25
C TYR A 532 6.84 -25.44 -24.09
N GLY A 533 6.08 -24.37 -24.32
CA GLY A 533 6.54 -23.18 -25.01
C GLY A 533 7.81 -22.59 -24.39
N MET A 534 7.93 -22.60 -23.06
CA MET A 534 9.11 -22.16 -22.32
C MET A 534 10.27 -23.16 -22.31
N SER A 535 10.10 -24.38 -22.84
CA SER A 535 11.21 -25.34 -22.93
C SER A 535 12.29 -24.82 -23.89
N PRO A 536 13.59 -24.89 -23.53
CA PRO A 536 14.68 -24.53 -24.45
C PRO A 536 14.71 -25.40 -25.73
N ARG A 537 14.00 -26.55 -25.71
CA ARG A 537 13.89 -27.43 -26.87
C ARG A 537 12.72 -27.08 -27.78
N SER A 538 11.81 -26.17 -27.37
CA SER A 538 10.68 -25.80 -28.23
C SER A 538 11.20 -24.93 -29.40
N ALA A 539 10.62 -25.13 -30.58
CA ALA A 539 10.95 -24.34 -31.76
C ALA A 539 10.62 -22.84 -31.53
N PHE A 540 9.50 -22.58 -30.88
CA PHE A 540 9.08 -21.23 -30.48
C PHE A 540 10.16 -20.53 -29.63
N MET A 541 10.62 -21.17 -28.53
CA MET A 541 11.58 -20.55 -27.62
C MET A 541 12.92 -20.28 -28.28
N ARG A 542 13.43 -21.25 -29.04
CA ARG A 542 14.68 -21.11 -29.77
C ARG A 542 14.63 -19.94 -30.75
N THR A 543 13.51 -19.79 -31.45
CA THR A 543 13.36 -18.70 -32.43
C THR A 543 13.16 -17.35 -31.73
N LEU A 544 12.31 -17.28 -30.70
CA LEU A 544 12.09 -16.05 -29.95
C LEU A 544 13.37 -15.52 -29.31
N ALA A 545 14.26 -16.42 -28.87
CA ALA A 545 15.56 -16.08 -28.28
C ALA A 545 16.50 -15.35 -29.26
N THR A 546 16.33 -15.54 -30.57
CA THR A 546 17.16 -14.88 -31.60
C THR A 546 16.65 -13.50 -31.99
N ILE A 547 15.45 -13.11 -31.56
CA ILE A 547 14.84 -11.83 -31.95
C ILE A 547 15.05 -10.83 -30.80
N PRO A 548 15.83 -9.75 -31.01
CA PRO A 548 16.08 -8.74 -29.99
C PRO A 548 14.86 -7.83 -29.79
N VAL A 549 14.82 -7.15 -28.67
CA VAL A 549 13.94 -6.00 -28.45
C VAL A 549 14.32 -4.89 -29.43
N THR A 550 13.34 -4.17 -29.98
CA THR A 550 13.62 -3.08 -30.94
C THR A 550 14.36 -1.93 -30.27
N PRO A 551 15.24 -1.22 -31.00
CA PRO A 551 16.04 -0.11 -30.46
C PRO A 551 15.20 1.04 -29.88
N ASP A 552 13.95 1.21 -30.32
CA ASP A 552 13.04 2.25 -29.84
C ASP A 552 12.44 1.96 -28.45
N VAL A 553 12.70 0.77 -27.91
CA VAL A 553 12.23 0.33 -26.60
C VAL A 553 13.42 0.07 -25.68
N THR A 554 13.49 0.79 -24.58
CA THR A 554 14.55 0.58 -23.58
C THR A 554 14.27 -0.70 -22.77
N ALA A 555 15.20 -1.66 -22.82
CA ALA A 555 15.08 -2.92 -22.09
C ALA A 555 15.91 -2.91 -20.81
N HIS A 556 15.35 -3.44 -19.73
CA HIS A 556 16.02 -3.65 -18.45
C HIS A 556 15.82 -5.11 -18.00
N SER A 557 16.81 -5.67 -17.31
CA SER A 557 16.74 -7.04 -16.80
C SER A 557 17.05 -7.10 -15.31
N ILE A 558 16.22 -7.82 -14.55
CA ILE A 558 16.43 -8.10 -13.13
C ILE A 558 16.47 -9.61 -12.95
N ILE A 559 17.65 -10.12 -12.59
CA ILE A 559 17.94 -11.55 -12.56
C ILE A 559 18.26 -12.01 -11.15
N PRO A 560 17.35 -12.71 -10.47
CA PRO A 560 17.64 -13.31 -9.17
C PRO A 560 18.54 -14.54 -9.31
N VAL A 561 19.37 -14.78 -8.30
CA VAL A 561 20.19 -15.98 -8.16
C VAL A 561 20.24 -16.43 -6.68
N LEU A 562 20.13 -17.74 -6.43
CA LEU A 562 20.05 -18.31 -5.09
C LEU A 562 21.35 -18.16 -4.29
N GLY A 563 22.50 -18.13 -4.95
CA GLY A 563 23.79 -18.16 -4.29
C GLY A 563 24.69 -16.97 -4.61
N SER A 564 25.90 -16.99 -4.08
CA SER A 564 26.98 -16.00 -4.32
C SER A 564 28.07 -16.49 -5.27
N GLY A 565 27.89 -17.66 -5.89
CA GLY A 565 28.84 -18.25 -6.86
C GLY A 565 28.96 -17.50 -8.17
N ALA A 566 29.72 -18.05 -9.11
CA ALA A 566 29.89 -17.52 -10.46
C ALA A 566 28.56 -17.51 -11.21
N LEU A 567 28.29 -16.43 -11.96
CA LEU A 567 26.98 -16.21 -12.62
C LEU A 567 26.71 -17.22 -13.72
N GLU A 568 27.72 -17.73 -14.39
CA GLU A 568 27.59 -18.68 -15.50
C GLU A 568 26.85 -19.97 -15.10
N ASN A 569 26.93 -20.35 -13.82
CA ASN A 569 26.29 -21.54 -13.27
C ASN A 569 25.16 -21.22 -12.27
N ALA A 570 24.84 -19.95 -12.11
CA ALA A 570 23.81 -19.51 -11.16
C ALA A 570 22.40 -19.64 -11.75
N ASP A 571 21.44 -19.87 -10.86
CA ASP A 571 20.01 -19.87 -11.18
C ASP A 571 19.19 -19.37 -9.98
N ASP A 572 17.89 -19.14 -10.21
CA ASP A 572 16.94 -18.72 -9.19
C ASP A 572 16.06 -19.87 -8.65
N GLY A 573 16.42 -21.11 -8.98
CA GLY A 573 15.65 -22.33 -8.71
C GLY A 573 14.71 -22.73 -9.87
N VAL A 574 14.51 -21.84 -10.87
CA VAL A 574 13.64 -22.08 -12.04
C VAL A 574 14.32 -21.66 -13.33
N VAL A 575 14.97 -20.52 -13.38
CA VAL A 575 15.60 -19.92 -14.56
C VAL A 575 17.10 -19.73 -14.30
N ALA A 576 17.93 -20.26 -15.19
CA ALA A 576 19.36 -20.02 -15.13
C ALA A 576 19.69 -18.57 -15.51
N TYR A 577 20.72 -17.98 -14.87
CA TYR A 577 21.20 -16.64 -15.19
C TYR A 577 21.42 -16.43 -16.69
N LYS A 578 22.16 -17.33 -17.34
CA LYS A 578 22.41 -17.29 -18.79
C LYS A 578 21.16 -17.35 -19.65
N SER A 579 20.05 -17.85 -19.10
CA SER A 579 18.76 -17.84 -19.80
C SER A 579 18.04 -16.52 -19.65
N ALA A 580 18.19 -15.84 -18.52
CA ALA A 580 17.54 -14.56 -18.26
C ALA A 580 18.31 -13.36 -18.81
N HIS A 581 19.63 -13.51 -19.01
CA HIS A 581 20.50 -12.49 -19.56
C HIS A 581 20.17 -12.15 -21.02
N ILE A 582 20.12 -10.86 -21.36
CA ILE A 582 19.97 -10.33 -22.72
C ILE A 582 21.01 -9.24 -22.96
N PRO A 583 21.78 -9.31 -24.06
CA PRO A 583 22.88 -8.38 -24.32
C PRO A 583 22.42 -6.95 -24.64
N GLU A 584 21.18 -6.78 -25.11
CA GLU A 584 20.60 -5.48 -25.45
C GLU A 584 20.01 -4.73 -24.24
N ALA A 585 20.05 -5.29 -23.03
CA ALA A 585 19.55 -4.60 -21.85
C ALA A 585 20.39 -3.35 -21.53
N ARG A 586 19.73 -2.19 -21.38
CA ARG A 586 20.36 -0.94 -20.92
C ARG A 586 20.88 -1.06 -19.49
N SER A 587 20.17 -1.78 -18.62
CA SER A 587 20.63 -2.14 -17.29
C SER A 587 20.31 -3.59 -16.96
N GLU A 588 21.21 -4.23 -16.26
CA GLU A 588 21.04 -5.56 -15.71
C GLU A 588 21.36 -5.53 -14.22
N LEU A 589 20.41 -5.94 -13.40
CA LEU A 589 20.59 -6.10 -11.95
C LEU A 589 20.56 -7.58 -11.58
N VAL A 590 21.61 -8.06 -10.92
CA VAL A 590 21.63 -9.41 -10.34
C VAL A 590 21.24 -9.33 -8.85
N VAL A 591 20.13 -9.96 -8.50
CA VAL A 591 19.64 -10.02 -7.11
C VAL A 591 20.10 -11.33 -6.48
N ARG A 592 21.17 -11.27 -5.67
CA ARG A 592 21.75 -12.45 -5.02
C ARG A 592 20.89 -12.89 -3.82
N HIS A 593 21.00 -14.19 -3.49
CA HIS A 593 20.24 -14.82 -2.40
C HIS A 593 18.71 -14.65 -2.56
N SER A 594 18.24 -14.60 -3.79
CA SER A 594 16.83 -14.45 -4.12
C SER A 594 16.39 -15.59 -5.03
N GLY A 595 15.22 -16.15 -4.74
CA GLY A 595 14.58 -17.15 -5.59
C GLY A 595 13.78 -16.50 -6.73
N HIS A 596 13.12 -17.35 -7.52
CA HIS A 596 12.38 -16.96 -8.73
C HIS A 596 11.34 -15.86 -8.53
N SER A 597 10.62 -15.86 -7.39
CA SER A 597 9.60 -14.84 -7.06
C SER A 597 10.26 -13.61 -6.40
N THR A 598 11.10 -12.89 -7.14
CA THR A 598 11.86 -11.74 -6.65
C THR A 598 11.12 -10.40 -6.70
N GLN A 599 9.89 -10.35 -7.26
CA GLN A 599 9.15 -9.10 -7.44
C GLN A 599 8.76 -8.40 -6.13
N SER A 600 8.76 -9.11 -4.99
CA SER A 600 8.59 -8.52 -3.66
C SER A 600 9.93 -8.20 -2.96
N ASN A 601 11.06 -8.56 -3.56
CA ASN A 601 12.37 -8.29 -2.98
C ASN A 601 12.65 -6.79 -3.00
N PRO A 602 13.07 -6.17 -1.87
CA PRO A 602 13.33 -4.74 -1.79
C PRO A 602 14.37 -4.22 -2.81
N ILE A 603 15.39 -5.02 -3.13
CA ILE A 603 16.41 -4.68 -4.15
C ILE A 603 15.77 -4.60 -5.54
N THR A 604 14.89 -5.55 -5.86
CA THR A 604 14.12 -5.56 -7.11
C THR A 604 13.21 -4.33 -7.21
N ILE A 605 12.50 -4.00 -6.13
CA ILE A 605 11.60 -2.85 -6.06
C ILE A 605 12.39 -1.53 -6.21
N ALA A 606 13.54 -1.43 -5.54
CA ALA A 606 14.42 -0.26 -5.66
C ALA A 606 14.93 -0.06 -7.09
N GLU A 607 15.26 -1.12 -7.81
CA GLU A 607 15.67 -1.03 -9.22
C GLU A 607 14.50 -0.62 -10.12
N VAL A 608 13.32 -1.18 -9.93
CA VAL A 608 12.12 -0.73 -10.67
C VAL A 608 11.86 0.75 -10.40
N ARG A 609 11.94 1.19 -9.13
CA ARG A 609 11.82 2.60 -8.77
C ARG A 609 12.86 3.47 -9.50
N ARG A 610 14.12 3.06 -9.51
CA ARG A 610 15.20 3.76 -10.21
C ARG A 610 14.90 3.91 -11.71
N ILE A 611 14.47 2.82 -12.36
CA ILE A 611 14.13 2.82 -13.78
C ILE A 611 12.98 3.81 -14.07
N LEU A 612 11.92 3.79 -13.27
CA LEU A 612 10.78 4.70 -13.45
C LEU A 612 11.20 6.17 -13.27
N LEU A 613 12.02 6.48 -12.25
CA LEU A 613 12.52 7.84 -12.04
C LEU A 613 13.47 8.30 -13.15
N GLU A 614 14.31 7.42 -13.68
CA GLU A 614 15.18 7.73 -14.83
C GLU A 614 14.38 8.12 -16.08
N GLN A 615 13.27 7.44 -16.32
CA GLN A 615 12.40 7.75 -17.47
C GLN A 615 11.73 9.13 -17.39
N LEU A 616 11.50 9.66 -16.21
CA LEU A 616 10.99 11.02 -16.04
C LEU A 616 12.06 12.06 -16.45
N GLN A 617 13.32 11.80 -16.14
CA GLN A 617 14.44 12.72 -16.42
C GLN A 617 14.82 12.81 -17.90
N THR A 618 14.68 11.71 -18.65
CA THR A 618 15.12 11.65 -20.06
C THR A 618 14.19 12.38 -21.03
N GLN A 619 13.02 12.84 -20.59
CA GLN A 619 11.99 13.39 -21.45
C GLN A 619 11.62 14.87 -21.17
N THR A 620 12.31 15.54 -20.27
CA THR A 620 12.20 16.98 -20.05
C THR A 620 13.45 17.69 -20.59
N PRO A 621 13.51 18.04 -21.90
CA PRO A 621 14.68 18.72 -22.45
C PRO A 621 14.86 20.16 -21.98
N ASP A 622 13.83 20.81 -21.42
CA ASP A 622 13.79 22.26 -21.18
C ASP A 622 13.48 22.71 -19.74
N GLU A 623 13.16 21.83 -18.82
CA GLU A 623 13.14 22.18 -17.40
C GLU A 623 14.33 21.55 -16.69
N HIS A 624 15.35 22.35 -16.41
CA HIS A 624 16.43 22.01 -15.50
C HIS A 624 15.85 21.81 -14.09
N ILE A 625 15.27 20.63 -13.83
CA ILE A 625 15.09 20.13 -12.48
C ILE A 625 16.50 19.89 -11.94
N THR A 626 17.03 20.86 -11.23
CA THR A 626 18.33 20.71 -10.60
C THR A 626 18.24 19.64 -9.51
N ARG A 627 19.35 19.00 -9.20
CA ARG A 627 19.46 17.99 -8.12
C ARG A 627 18.87 18.50 -6.78
N GLN A 628 18.82 19.83 -6.60
CA GLN A 628 18.21 20.51 -5.47
C GLN A 628 16.66 20.42 -5.47
N ASP A 629 16.03 20.44 -6.62
CA ASP A 629 14.56 20.38 -6.73
C ASP A 629 14.02 18.98 -6.37
N ILE A 630 14.76 17.92 -6.74
CA ILE A 630 14.43 16.54 -6.36
C ILE A 630 14.58 16.33 -4.85
N THR A 631 15.55 16.98 -4.23
CA THR A 631 15.78 16.91 -2.77
C THR A 631 14.71 17.68 -1.98
N SER A 632 14.19 18.79 -2.52
CA SER A 632 13.10 19.56 -1.92
C SER A 632 11.74 18.88 -1.99
N MET A 633 11.55 17.90 -2.90
CA MET A 633 10.34 17.11 -3.04
C MET A 633 10.28 15.85 -2.13
N GLY A 634 11.14 15.75 -1.13
CA GLY A 634 11.03 14.72 -0.07
C GLY A 634 11.65 13.36 -0.39
N GLY A 635 12.43 13.25 -1.45
CA GLY A 635 13.19 12.04 -1.79
C GLY A 635 14.47 11.89 -0.95
N HIS A 636 14.38 11.69 0.36
CA HIS A 636 15.55 11.31 1.17
C HIS A 636 15.75 9.81 1.15
N TYR A 637 16.57 9.34 0.21
CA TYR A 637 17.48 8.22 0.41
C TYR A 637 18.67 8.31 -0.57
N GLU A 638 19.62 9.22 -0.32
CA GLU A 638 21.00 9.00 -0.73
C GLU A 638 21.79 8.59 0.53
N PRO A 639 22.61 7.53 0.47
CA PRO A 639 23.61 7.34 1.51
C PRO A 639 24.56 8.54 1.41
N THR A 640 24.48 9.44 2.38
CA THR A 640 25.43 10.53 2.55
C THR A 640 26.83 9.92 2.63
N GLN A 641 27.65 10.12 1.61
CA GLN A 641 29.08 9.99 1.82
C GLN A 641 29.45 10.93 2.97
N PRO A 642 30.20 10.45 3.98
CA PRO A 642 30.60 11.30 5.06
C PRO A 642 31.35 12.51 4.49
N ALA A 643 30.90 13.70 4.85
CA ALA A 643 31.58 14.93 4.48
C ALA A 643 33.04 14.83 4.92
N PRO A 644 34.02 15.24 4.10
CA PRO A 644 35.41 15.23 4.53
C PRO A 644 35.53 16.07 5.80
N LEU A 645 36.05 15.47 6.85
CA LEU A 645 36.34 16.12 8.12
C LEU A 645 37.13 17.39 7.82
N LYS A 646 36.51 18.55 8.06
CA LYS A 646 37.23 19.84 8.05
C LYS A 646 38.34 19.71 9.08
N ALA A 647 39.57 19.83 8.59
CA ALA A 647 40.75 19.88 9.45
C ALA A 647 40.53 20.94 10.54
N THR A 648 40.62 20.53 11.79
CA THR A 648 40.62 21.45 12.95
C THR A 648 41.78 22.41 12.80
N PRO A 649 41.59 23.70 12.94
CA PRO A 649 42.69 24.68 12.96
C PRO A 649 43.62 24.33 14.14
N PRO A 650 44.93 24.49 14.00
CA PRO A 650 45.90 24.20 15.06
C PRO A 650 45.63 25.09 16.28
N THR A 651 45.61 24.46 17.43
CA THR A 651 45.50 25.10 18.74
C THR A 651 46.63 26.10 18.89
N PRO A 652 46.42 27.34 19.33
CA PRO A 652 47.48 28.29 19.62
C PRO A 652 48.33 27.76 20.81
N GLN A 653 49.63 27.65 20.56
CA GLN A 653 50.60 27.35 21.63
C GLN A 653 50.52 28.51 22.65
N ALA A 654 50.24 28.16 23.88
CA ALA A 654 50.40 29.03 25.03
C ALA A 654 51.91 29.42 25.15
N GLN A 655 52.23 30.67 24.81
CA GLN A 655 53.47 31.29 25.28
C GLN A 655 53.28 31.59 26.75
N GLY A 656 54.26 31.11 27.55
CA GLY A 656 54.25 31.23 28.97
C GLY A 656 54.41 32.67 29.50
N LEU A 657 53.79 32.88 30.60
CA LEU A 657 54.31 33.51 31.80
C LEU A 657 53.52 33.01 33.00
#